data_cfafdd3007f5e4af034ea3e3b4da3c33
#
_entry.id   cfafdd3007f5e4af034ea3e3b4da3c33
#
_cell.length_a   1.000
_cell.length_b   1.000
_cell.length_c   1.000
_cell.angle_alpha   90.00
_cell.angle_beta   90.00
_cell.angle_gamma   90.00
#
_symmetry.space_group_name_H-M   'P 1'
#
loop_
_entity.id
_entity.type
_entity.pdbx_description
1 polymer ?
#
loop_
_entity_poly.entity_id
_entity_poly.type
_entity_poly.pdbx_seq_one_letter_code
_entity_poly.pdbx_strand_id
1 'polypeptide(L)'
;MQDVQYITGFTAGELSPWLSTRFDLQAYRRGAALLSNFEVLAYGGIRRRCGTQWVGLAAEQSGAMRLVPFRFSESDALMLELYPGGMRVYRDGMLLGGEGGLAYSIVTPWESAAEIEALRFTQINDMVYVTSPYRAPQRLERRGDTDWRCVPMELSPFPRETYLLQDTELRVLPELNSPYATLETAPSAPAFSPEMVNNEYVLSEVEIPTRTYFMNEAFTVIAVETPDLSAAMIAAGTICKEYDSASKLYYYYTAHKEYSPQYFNGSKSAADYPDFFLPGVMRLTSAGQPYEVSADWEVRTDGEWNAIWELWRSYDSPSAGAEPVRWQWSCIRTFDQTDYSERQNWAVSGSENEPCRMVLVCRAAATDKMSAHIFFRAESGAREYKWEIVQYINEHKVRAALRSFYTEPCRTFSTRRWSFGAFGWRNGFPRFSGVHQGRLWLGGIRGLPTTLLGSTVGDYGNFHVGSAADDALHLTLATDNQNSICWIYPARSMLVGTTESEWTLSAPDGSPLSASNATFQRQSSVGSENHAAAGVENTVLYVQRGGKRLREISYKLEADGFTSTDTSLLSEHLFRSGIKEWVVCRGSSANVWVLMADYSVARLTINAEQQVTAWQRMEFPGRTVLHVTALPSSRTNEDELWLVVRYDSTGAVGIERLADTPVYMDSVIHFEPSHGGVYSVPHLRSLMVYAVEEDSPYDLRPVIVGPDGSFRYTAKGRFYVGLPYRSELCTMPYESERTFNSIRQEGRVRLRLLDSSPAFFYRASGAEQWEQYDPNREYLQYPYTGSIRVSQMPIPGVGQGFCLYVDGTQDFCLLSLSIEFDFHGK
;
A
#
# COMPACT_ATOMS: atom_id res chain seq x y z
N MET A 1 -38.51 -44.96 13.24
CA MET A 1 -38.47 -43.81 14.17
C MET A 1 -38.17 -42.63 13.28
N GLN A 2 -38.92 -41.54 13.38
CA GLN A 2 -38.66 -40.32 12.62
C GLN A 2 -37.82 -39.35 13.49
N ASP A 3 -36.84 -38.74 12.90
CA ASP A 3 -36.05 -37.66 13.49
C ASP A 3 -35.91 -36.52 12.48
N VAL A 4 -35.71 -35.27 12.97
CA VAL A 4 -35.62 -34.10 12.12
C VAL A 4 -34.36 -33.34 12.46
N GLN A 5 -33.50 -33.17 11.50
CA GLN A 5 -32.36 -32.27 11.59
C GLN A 5 -32.79 -30.87 11.14
N TYR A 6 -32.53 -29.88 11.97
CA TYR A 6 -32.67 -28.46 11.61
C TYR A 6 -31.28 -27.83 11.39
N ILE A 7 -31.08 -27.28 10.22
CA ILE A 7 -29.91 -26.47 9.90
C ILE A 7 -30.39 -25.02 9.77
N THR A 8 -30.18 -24.24 10.79
CA THR A 8 -30.69 -22.87 10.90
C THR A 8 -29.74 -21.84 10.31
N GLY A 9 -28.57 -22.27 9.82
CA GLY A 9 -27.56 -21.42 9.19
C GLY A 9 -26.27 -22.16 8.92
N PHE A 10 -25.36 -21.50 8.20
CA PHE A 10 -24.06 -22.04 7.76
C PHE A 10 -22.89 -21.23 8.31
N THR A 11 -22.99 -20.74 9.54
CA THR A 11 -22.03 -19.81 10.18
C THR A 11 -20.64 -20.40 10.40
N ALA A 12 -20.47 -21.72 10.26
CA ALA A 12 -19.18 -22.41 10.30
C ALA A 12 -18.57 -22.69 8.91
N GLY A 13 -19.30 -22.39 7.81
CA GLY A 13 -18.82 -22.56 6.44
C GLY A 13 -18.59 -24.00 6.01
N GLU A 14 -17.67 -24.21 5.06
CA GLU A 14 -17.26 -25.55 4.60
C GLU A 14 -16.30 -26.17 5.62
N LEU A 15 -16.63 -27.36 6.08
CA LEU A 15 -15.87 -28.08 7.09
C LEU A 15 -14.95 -29.12 6.51
N SER A 16 -13.79 -29.31 7.12
CA SER A 16 -12.83 -30.34 6.75
C SER A 16 -13.46 -31.75 6.84
N PRO A 17 -13.19 -32.62 5.85
CA PRO A 17 -13.60 -34.04 5.90
C PRO A 17 -13.15 -34.78 7.17
N TRP A 18 -12.09 -34.34 7.83
CA TRP A 18 -11.66 -34.88 9.13
C TRP A 18 -12.69 -34.68 10.26
N LEU A 19 -13.61 -33.76 10.07
CA LEU A 19 -14.67 -33.45 11.03
C LEU A 19 -15.94 -34.30 10.81
N SER A 20 -15.96 -35.20 9.83
CA SER A 20 -17.15 -35.97 9.45
C SER A 20 -17.79 -36.78 10.58
N THR A 21 -17.04 -37.11 11.64
CA THR A 21 -17.52 -37.84 12.82
C THR A 21 -17.62 -36.97 14.09
N ARG A 22 -17.32 -35.69 13.99
CA ARG A 22 -17.28 -34.77 15.13
C ARG A 22 -18.63 -34.05 15.33
N PHE A 23 -19.73 -34.82 15.37
CA PHE A 23 -21.08 -34.31 15.62
C PHE A 23 -21.27 -33.68 17.01
N ASP A 24 -20.31 -33.87 17.92
CA ASP A 24 -20.22 -33.21 19.22
C ASP A 24 -19.95 -31.70 19.10
N LEU A 25 -19.31 -31.27 18.04
CA LEU A 25 -19.00 -29.86 17.84
C LEU A 25 -20.21 -29.06 17.36
N GLN A 26 -20.44 -27.89 17.97
CA GLN A 26 -21.50 -26.97 17.54
C GLN A 26 -21.34 -26.55 16.09
N ALA A 27 -20.07 -26.34 15.61
CA ALA A 27 -19.75 -26.01 14.24
C ALA A 27 -20.26 -27.06 13.24
N TYR A 28 -20.29 -28.34 13.59
CA TYR A 28 -20.81 -29.42 12.76
C TYR A 28 -22.25 -29.21 12.29
N ARG A 29 -23.08 -28.71 13.16
CA ARG A 29 -24.51 -28.44 12.90
C ARG A 29 -24.75 -27.14 12.13
N ARG A 30 -23.71 -26.27 12.05
CA ARG A 30 -23.75 -24.96 11.41
C ARG A 30 -22.80 -24.87 10.22
N GLY A 31 -22.28 -26.01 9.76
CA GLY A 31 -21.36 -26.09 8.65
C GLY A 31 -21.91 -26.96 7.51
N ALA A 32 -21.17 -27.00 6.41
CA ALA A 32 -21.44 -27.78 5.23
C ALA A 32 -20.24 -28.69 4.88
N ALA A 33 -20.49 -29.82 4.25
CA ALA A 33 -19.44 -30.68 3.70
C ALA A 33 -18.85 -30.13 2.41
N LEU A 34 -19.65 -29.35 1.66
CA LEU A 34 -19.24 -28.60 0.47
C LEU A 34 -20.05 -27.30 0.43
N LEU A 35 -19.36 -26.20 0.22
CA LEU A 35 -19.99 -24.90 0.03
C LEU A 35 -19.22 -24.12 -1.06
N SER A 36 -19.63 -24.32 -2.32
CA SER A 36 -18.98 -23.73 -3.49
C SER A 36 -19.82 -22.63 -4.10
N ASN A 37 -19.22 -21.45 -4.38
CA ASN A 37 -19.86 -20.31 -4.99
C ASN A 37 -21.13 -19.78 -4.25
N PHE A 38 -21.22 -20.05 -2.97
CA PHE A 38 -22.16 -19.44 -2.06
C PHE A 38 -21.44 -18.50 -1.10
N GLU A 39 -22.08 -17.40 -0.75
CA GLU A 39 -21.66 -16.48 0.27
C GLU A 39 -22.48 -16.71 1.55
N VAL A 40 -21.80 -16.90 2.67
CA VAL A 40 -22.47 -16.93 3.98
C VAL A 40 -22.78 -15.50 4.39
N LEU A 41 -24.04 -15.27 4.70
CA LEU A 41 -24.52 -13.97 5.19
C LEU A 41 -24.25 -13.82 6.68
N ALA A 42 -24.15 -12.60 7.18
CA ALA A 42 -23.94 -12.31 8.60
C ALA A 42 -25.00 -12.97 9.53
N TYR A 43 -26.21 -13.20 9.01
CA TYR A 43 -27.30 -13.84 9.74
C TYR A 43 -27.34 -15.38 9.60
N GLY A 44 -26.34 -15.97 8.93
CA GLY A 44 -26.19 -17.43 8.83
C GLY A 44 -26.77 -18.06 7.57
N GLY A 45 -27.64 -17.39 6.81
CA GLY A 45 -28.10 -17.86 5.50
C GLY A 45 -26.98 -17.87 4.47
N ILE A 46 -27.22 -18.50 3.31
CA ILE A 46 -26.31 -18.49 2.18
C ILE A 46 -26.99 -17.90 0.96
N ARG A 47 -26.22 -17.15 0.15
CA ARG A 47 -26.66 -16.58 -1.14
C ARG A 47 -25.63 -16.90 -2.21
N ARG A 48 -26.08 -17.06 -3.46
CA ARG A 48 -25.16 -17.16 -4.58
C ARG A 48 -24.24 -15.94 -4.62
N ARG A 49 -22.95 -16.15 -4.92
CA ARG A 49 -22.04 -15.02 -5.16
C ARG A 49 -22.47 -14.25 -6.41
N CYS A 50 -22.17 -12.97 -6.45
CA CYS A 50 -22.24 -12.23 -7.69
C CYS A 50 -21.22 -12.76 -8.70
N GLY A 51 -21.50 -12.61 -9.99
CA GLY A 51 -20.58 -12.92 -11.05
C GLY A 51 -19.50 -11.85 -11.20
N THR A 52 -18.65 -12.03 -12.21
CA THR A 52 -17.58 -11.08 -12.51
C THR A 52 -17.85 -10.30 -13.80
N GLN A 53 -17.42 -9.05 -13.83
CA GLN A 53 -17.46 -8.17 -14.99
C GLN A 53 -16.05 -8.08 -15.59
N TRP A 54 -15.96 -8.25 -16.90
CA TRP A 54 -14.71 -8.07 -17.63
C TRP A 54 -14.34 -6.57 -17.71
N VAL A 55 -13.08 -6.26 -17.39
CA VAL A 55 -12.52 -4.90 -17.43
C VAL A 55 -11.68 -4.71 -18.69
N GLY A 56 -10.77 -5.63 -18.98
CA GLY A 56 -9.88 -5.52 -20.12
C GLY A 56 -8.80 -6.59 -20.15
N LEU A 57 -8.02 -6.62 -21.23
CA LEU A 57 -6.83 -7.44 -21.30
C LEU A 57 -5.70 -6.81 -20.51
N ALA A 58 -4.96 -7.64 -19.79
CA ALA A 58 -3.76 -7.23 -19.08
C ALA A 58 -2.67 -6.73 -20.04
N ALA A 59 -1.83 -5.81 -19.55
CA ALA A 59 -0.66 -5.31 -20.31
C ALA A 59 0.30 -6.45 -20.63
N GLU A 60 0.51 -7.33 -19.65
CA GLU A 60 1.44 -8.44 -19.72
C GLU A 60 0.70 -9.78 -19.75
N GLN A 61 0.87 -10.52 -20.85
CA GLN A 61 0.13 -11.76 -21.10
C GLN A 61 0.79 -13.00 -20.48
N SER A 62 2.01 -12.88 -19.93
CA SER A 62 2.62 -13.95 -19.14
C SER A 62 1.95 -14.15 -17.78
N GLY A 63 1.23 -13.14 -17.30
CA GLY A 63 0.67 -13.08 -15.95
C GLY A 63 1.62 -12.51 -14.92
N ALA A 64 2.80 -12.02 -15.34
CA ALA A 64 3.75 -11.32 -14.50
C ALA A 64 3.27 -9.88 -14.25
N MET A 65 2.23 -9.73 -13.45
CA MET A 65 1.64 -8.43 -13.15
C MET A 65 1.03 -8.40 -11.76
N ARG A 66 0.75 -7.21 -11.25
CA ARG A 66 0.09 -7.01 -9.97
C ARG A 66 -0.84 -5.80 -10.01
N LEU A 67 -2.01 -5.95 -9.44
CA LEU A 67 -2.95 -4.85 -9.25
C LEU A 67 -2.74 -4.24 -7.86
N VAL A 68 -2.67 -2.92 -7.81
CA VAL A 68 -2.43 -2.14 -6.59
C VAL A 68 -3.50 -1.07 -6.46
N PRO A 69 -4.30 -1.10 -5.40
CA PRO A 69 -5.31 -0.08 -5.16
C PRO A 69 -4.66 1.22 -4.71
N PHE A 70 -5.16 2.33 -5.23
CA PHE A 70 -4.78 3.68 -4.83
C PHE A 70 -6.02 4.50 -4.51
N ARG A 71 -6.14 4.95 -3.26
CA ARG A 71 -7.27 5.73 -2.78
C ARG A 71 -6.82 7.14 -2.41
N PHE A 72 -7.33 8.15 -3.07
CA PHE A 72 -6.96 9.53 -2.76
C PHE A 72 -8.11 10.37 -2.17
N SER A 73 -9.35 9.91 -2.26
CA SER A 73 -10.49 10.47 -1.54
C SER A 73 -11.50 9.38 -1.15
N GLU A 74 -12.57 9.74 -0.47
CA GLU A 74 -13.63 8.80 -0.11
C GLU A 74 -14.38 8.25 -1.33
N SER A 75 -14.53 9.08 -2.38
CA SER A 75 -15.27 8.74 -3.60
C SER A 75 -14.40 8.39 -4.79
N ASP A 76 -13.09 8.60 -4.70
CA ASP A 76 -12.18 8.43 -5.82
C ASP A 76 -11.06 7.44 -5.49
N ALA A 77 -11.03 6.36 -6.24
CA ALA A 77 -10.00 5.34 -6.17
C ALA A 77 -9.54 4.92 -7.57
N LEU A 78 -8.28 4.58 -7.70
CA LEU A 78 -7.65 4.14 -8.93
C LEU A 78 -7.08 2.73 -8.74
N MET A 79 -7.11 1.93 -9.79
CA MET A 79 -6.39 0.66 -9.81
C MET A 79 -5.14 0.81 -10.66
N LEU A 80 -3.98 0.54 -10.08
CA LEU A 80 -2.70 0.55 -10.75
C LEU A 80 -2.35 -0.87 -11.19
N GLU A 81 -2.11 -1.07 -12.49
CA GLU A 81 -1.60 -2.32 -13.05
C GLU A 81 -0.10 -2.21 -13.21
N LEU A 82 0.67 -2.85 -12.34
CA LEU A 82 2.11 -2.94 -12.42
C LEU A 82 2.51 -4.20 -13.19
N TYR A 83 3.40 -4.05 -14.17
CA TYR A 83 3.95 -5.13 -14.99
C TYR A 83 5.44 -4.88 -15.27
N PRO A 84 6.21 -5.85 -15.76
CA PRO A 84 7.63 -5.65 -16.04
C PRO A 84 7.89 -4.44 -16.92
N GLY A 85 8.62 -3.46 -16.38
CA GLY A 85 8.99 -2.21 -17.05
C GLY A 85 7.91 -1.13 -17.11
N GLY A 86 6.69 -1.35 -16.58
CA GLY A 86 5.65 -0.34 -16.72
C GLY A 86 4.51 -0.39 -15.70
N MET A 87 3.68 0.65 -15.75
CA MET A 87 2.43 0.76 -14.99
C MET A 87 1.34 1.41 -15.84
N ARG A 88 0.12 0.87 -15.78
CA ARG A 88 -1.13 1.44 -16.31
C ARG A 88 -2.07 1.83 -15.18
N VAL A 89 -3.05 2.65 -15.47
CA VAL A 89 -4.01 3.16 -14.48
C VAL A 89 -5.44 2.96 -14.96
N TYR A 90 -6.29 2.45 -14.08
CA TYR A 90 -7.72 2.27 -14.32
C TYR A 90 -8.53 3.14 -13.35
N ARG A 91 -9.63 3.70 -13.84
CA ARG A 91 -10.65 4.40 -13.06
C ARG A 91 -12.03 3.82 -13.36
N ASP A 92 -12.80 3.47 -12.35
CA ASP A 92 -14.18 2.93 -12.49
C ASP A 92 -14.31 1.73 -13.45
N GLY A 93 -13.27 0.89 -13.52
CA GLY A 93 -13.23 -0.25 -14.43
C GLY A 93 -12.84 0.09 -15.87
N MET A 94 -12.38 1.29 -16.15
CA MET A 94 -11.90 1.71 -17.47
C MET A 94 -10.43 2.07 -17.43
N LEU A 95 -9.68 1.60 -18.44
CA LEU A 95 -8.28 1.97 -18.65
C LEU A 95 -8.19 3.45 -19.06
N LEU A 96 -7.36 4.22 -18.37
CA LEU A 96 -7.16 5.63 -18.70
C LEU A 96 -6.44 5.79 -20.04
N GLY A 97 -6.95 6.69 -20.87
CA GLY A 97 -6.33 7.07 -22.15
C GLY A 97 -5.21 8.09 -21.95
N GLY A 98 -4.13 7.92 -22.70
CA GLY A 98 -3.04 8.87 -22.83
C GLY A 98 -3.12 9.69 -24.12
N GLU A 99 -2.04 10.39 -24.44
CA GLU A 99 -1.92 11.15 -25.67
C GLU A 99 -2.07 10.25 -26.92
N GLY A 100 -2.76 10.74 -27.94
CA GLY A 100 -2.92 10.04 -29.22
C GLY A 100 -3.87 8.84 -29.19
N GLY A 101 -4.68 8.67 -28.11
CA GLY A 101 -5.66 7.57 -28.00
C GLY A 101 -5.04 6.22 -27.57
N LEU A 102 -3.78 6.21 -27.18
CA LEU A 102 -3.12 5.07 -26.58
C LEU A 102 -3.45 4.97 -25.07
N ALA A 103 -3.26 3.80 -24.49
CA ALA A 103 -3.37 3.63 -23.05
C ALA A 103 -2.31 4.48 -22.30
N TYR A 104 -2.72 5.17 -21.25
CA TYR A 104 -1.77 5.86 -20.39
C TYR A 104 -0.87 4.86 -19.66
N SER A 105 0.44 5.06 -19.74
CA SER A 105 1.42 4.24 -19.05
C SER A 105 2.67 5.02 -18.70
N ILE A 106 3.32 4.62 -17.61
CA ILE A 106 4.64 5.13 -17.22
C ILE A 106 5.65 3.99 -17.15
N VAL A 107 6.94 4.34 -17.27
CA VAL A 107 8.03 3.39 -17.09
C VAL A 107 8.30 3.19 -15.61
N THR A 108 8.54 1.93 -15.21
CA THR A 108 8.92 1.55 -13.85
C THR A 108 10.23 0.76 -13.86
N PRO A 109 11.00 0.76 -12.76
CA PRO A 109 12.30 0.11 -12.74
C PRO A 109 12.23 -1.43 -12.54
N TRP A 110 11.07 -2.00 -12.28
CA TRP A 110 10.90 -3.44 -12.03
C TRP A 110 10.75 -4.18 -13.36
N GLU A 111 11.71 -5.05 -13.68
CA GLU A 111 11.81 -5.66 -15.01
C GLU A 111 11.45 -7.15 -15.03
N SER A 112 11.35 -7.80 -13.88
CA SER A 112 11.10 -9.24 -13.78
C SER A 112 9.81 -9.57 -13.02
N ALA A 113 9.23 -10.74 -13.32
CA ALA A 113 8.07 -11.28 -12.61
C ALA A 113 8.33 -11.40 -11.09
N ALA A 114 9.52 -11.85 -10.72
CA ALA A 114 9.90 -12.01 -9.32
C ALA A 114 9.97 -10.67 -8.56
N GLU A 115 10.44 -9.60 -9.23
CA GLU A 115 10.40 -8.26 -8.66
C GLU A 115 8.96 -7.77 -8.44
N ILE A 116 8.09 -7.91 -9.44
CA ILE A 116 6.68 -7.50 -9.36
C ILE A 116 5.95 -8.24 -8.23
N GLU A 117 6.17 -9.54 -8.09
CA GLU A 117 5.52 -10.36 -7.04
C GLU A 117 5.98 -9.96 -5.63
N ALA A 118 7.25 -9.59 -5.50
CA ALA A 118 7.85 -9.21 -4.20
C ALA A 118 7.51 -7.80 -3.73
N LEU A 119 6.87 -6.96 -4.56
CA LEU A 119 6.55 -5.58 -4.21
C LEU A 119 5.62 -5.50 -2.99
N ARG A 120 5.87 -4.51 -2.14
CA ARG A 120 4.98 -4.13 -1.03
C ARG A 120 4.73 -2.64 -1.09
N PHE A 121 3.55 -2.23 -0.69
CA PHE A 121 3.03 -0.89 -0.92
C PHE A 121 2.53 -0.27 0.37
N THR A 122 2.89 0.99 0.58
CA THR A 122 2.36 1.81 1.67
C THR A 122 1.96 3.15 1.09
N GLN A 123 0.67 3.43 1.08
CA GLN A 123 0.16 4.71 0.58
C GLN A 123 0.11 5.75 1.70
N ILE A 124 0.58 6.95 1.40
CA ILE A 124 0.45 8.15 2.25
C ILE A 124 0.02 9.30 1.34
N ASN A 125 -1.21 9.76 1.49
CA ASN A 125 -1.81 10.78 0.62
C ASN A 125 -1.67 10.41 -0.87
N ASP A 126 -1.09 11.30 -1.68
CA ASP A 126 -0.88 11.12 -3.13
C ASP A 126 0.42 10.36 -3.48
N MET A 127 1.04 9.72 -2.52
CA MET A 127 2.29 8.98 -2.71
C MET A 127 2.13 7.52 -2.30
N VAL A 128 2.73 6.62 -3.08
CA VAL A 128 2.87 5.21 -2.72
C VAL A 128 4.35 4.89 -2.56
N TYR A 129 4.73 4.52 -1.36
CA TYR A 129 6.06 3.99 -1.07
C TYR A 129 6.10 2.51 -1.43
N VAL A 130 7.02 2.16 -2.30
CA VAL A 130 7.16 0.80 -2.83
C VAL A 130 8.48 0.22 -2.37
N THR A 131 8.39 -0.90 -1.65
CA THR A 131 9.56 -1.63 -1.15
C THR A 131 9.67 -3.00 -1.82
N SER A 132 10.91 -3.48 -1.97
CA SER A 132 11.22 -4.77 -2.57
C SER A 132 12.57 -5.26 -2.05
N PRO A 133 12.74 -6.58 -1.81
CA PRO A 133 14.04 -7.11 -1.41
C PRO A 133 15.12 -7.02 -2.50
N TYR A 134 14.75 -6.65 -3.72
CA TYR A 134 15.62 -6.61 -4.89
C TYR A 134 16.19 -5.24 -5.22
N ARG A 135 15.50 -4.17 -4.81
CA ARG A 135 15.87 -2.78 -5.18
C ARG A 135 15.66 -1.82 -4.01
N ALA A 136 16.36 -0.69 -4.08
CA ALA A 136 16.12 0.45 -3.20
C ALA A 136 14.66 0.89 -3.27
N PRO A 137 14.06 1.34 -2.14
CA PRO A 137 12.70 1.82 -2.10
C PRO A 137 12.41 2.87 -3.17
N GLN A 138 11.24 2.76 -3.79
CA GLN A 138 10.75 3.68 -4.80
C GLN A 138 9.53 4.43 -4.30
N ARG A 139 9.21 5.55 -4.93
CA ARG A 139 8.02 6.36 -4.67
C ARG A 139 7.25 6.55 -5.96
N LEU A 140 5.97 6.16 -5.97
CA LEU A 140 5.02 6.52 -7.01
C LEU A 140 4.31 7.79 -6.58
N GLU A 141 4.44 8.84 -7.35
CA GLU A 141 3.86 10.17 -7.10
C GLU A 141 2.71 10.40 -8.08
N ARG A 142 1.51 10.62 -7.54
CA ARG A 142 0.38 11.08 -8.32
C ARG A 142 0.36 12.61 -8.34
N ARG A 143 0.36 13.21 -9.52
CA ARG A 143 0.18 14.65 -9.74
C ARG A 143 -1.14 14.95 -10.43
N GLY A 144 -1.70 13.95 -11.09
CA GLY A 144 -2.97 13.94 -11.77
C GLY A 144 -3.32 12.51 -12.20
N ASP A 145 -4.48 12.30 -12.80
CA ASP A 145 -4.91 10.96 -13.21
C ASP A 145 -4.00 10.36 -14.28
N THR A 146 -3.49 11.21 -15.18
CA THR A 146 -2.56 10.86 -16.25
C THR A 146 -1.19 11.55 -16.08
N ASP A 147 -0.82 11.90 -14.85
CA ASP A 147 0.52 12.41 -14.51
C ASP A 147 1.03 11.71 -13.26
N TRP A 148 1.73 10.62 -13.49
CA TRP A 148 2.39 9.80 -12.48
C TRP A 148 3.89 9.76 -12.70
N ARG A 149 4.64 9.64 -11.61
CA ARG A 149 6.10 9.46 -11.64
C ARG A 149 6.52 8.32 -10.73
N CYS A 150 7.46 7.52 -11.21
CA CYS A 150 8.17 6.54 -10.41
C CYS A 150 9.59 7.06 -10.20
N VAL A 151 9.93 7.36 -8.96
CA VAL A 151 11.24 7.93 -8.59
C VAL A 151 11.84 7.16 -7.41
N PRO A 152 13.17 7.05 -7.32
CA PRO A 152 13.81 6.53 -6.12
C PRO A 152 13.40 7.34 -4.89
N MET A 153 13.20 6.67 -3.75
CA MET A 153 12.95 7.35 -2.50
C MET A 153 14.23 8.05 -2.04
N GLU A 154 14.20 9.37 -1.96
CA GLU A 154 15.30 10.14 -1.41
C GLU A 154 15.33 9.99 0.10
N LEU A 155 16.47 9.57 0.62
CA LEU A 155 16.73 9.40 2.04
C LEU A 155 17.88 10.30 2.45
N SER A 156 17.59 11.30 3.29
CA SER A 156 18.58 12.26 3.76
C SER A 156 18.23 12.73 5.18
N PRO A 157 19.04 12.35 6.20
CA PRO A 157 20.14 11.39 6.12
C PRO A 157 19.67 9.96 5.85
N PHE A 158 20.59 9.19 5.28
CA PHE A 158 20.35 7.77 4.98
C PHE A 158 20.44 6.93 6.25
N PRO A 159 19.57 5.94 6.46
CA PRO A 159 19.68 5.05 7.61
C PRO A 159 21.00 4.26 7.55
N ARG A 160 21.69 4.18 8.69
CA ARG A 160 23.05 3.61 8.78
C ARG A 160 23.08 2.36 9.64
N GLU A 161 24.06 1.51 9.36
CA GLU A 161 24.51 0.52 10.32
C GLU A 161 25.20 1.21 11.51
N THR A 162 25.37 0.49 12.61
CA THR A 162 26.21 0.97 13.71
C THR A 162 27.63 1.25 13.19
N TYR A 163 28.24 2.37 13.62
CA TYR A 163 29.61 2.67 13.23
C TYR A 163 30.54 1.47 13.48
N LEU A 164 31.34 1.16 12.49
CA LEU A 164 32.43 0.22 12.66
C LEU A 164 33.51 0.90 13.51
N LEU A 165 33.33 0.95 14.82
CA LEU A 165 34.32 1.45 15.80
C LEU A 165 35.59 0.61 15.85
N GLN A 166 35.86 -0.22 14.84
CA GLN A 166 36.95 -1.15 14.81
C GLN A 166 38.14 -0.57 14.04
N ASP A 167 39.26 -1.18 14.21
CA ASP A 167 40.64 -0.89 13.75
C ASP A 167 40.80 -0.45 12.28
N THR A 168 39.68 -0.37 11.56
CA THR A 168 39.65 0.01 10.14
C THR A 168 39.43 1.51 9.97
N GLU A 169 40.42 2.20 9.52
CA GLU A 169 40.39 3.60 9.15
C GLU A 169 39.93 3.75 7.68
N LEU A 170 38.95 4.60 7.44
CA LEU A 170 38.55 5.03 6.09
C LEU A 170 39.23 6.33 5.75
N ARG A 171 40.00 6.33 4.67
CA ARG A 171 40.60 7.52 4.11
C ARG A 171 39.81 8.00 2.91
N VAL A 172 39.42 9.26 2.93
CA VAL A 172 38.67 9.93 1.86
C VAL A 172 39.58 10.88 1.11
N LEU A 173 39.72 10.66 -0.19
CA LEU A 173 40.59 11.42 -1.09
C LEU A 173 39.71 12.10 -2.17
N PRO A 174 39.27 13.34 -1.96
CA PRO A 174 38.45 14.08 -2.93
C PRO A 174 39.20 14.34 -4.24
N GLU A 175 38.47 14.26 -5.33
CA GLU A 175 38.96 14.71 -6.65
C GLU A 175 38.76 16.24 -6.75
N LEU A 176 39.75 16.93 -7.28
CA LEU A 176 39.73 18.40 -7.39
C LEU A 176 38.58 18.87 -8.29
N ASN A 177 37.75 19.78 -7.77
CA ASN A 177 36.56 20.34 -8.48
C ASN A 177 35.59 19.27 -9.01
N SER A 178 35.41 18.20 -8.27
CA SER A 178 34.60 17.06 -8.65
C SER A 178 33.75 16.59 -7.48
N PRO A 179 32.51 16.11 -7.70
CA PRO A 179 31.71 15.51 -6.65
C PRO A 179 32.18 14.09 -6.29
N TYR A 180 33.29 13.65 -6.83
CA TYR A 180 33.83 12.32 -6.60
C TYR A 180 34.99 12.31 -5.62
N ALA A 181 35.10 11.20 -4.92
CA ALA A 181 36.26 10.92 -4.08
C ALA A 181 36.69 9.46 -4.23
N THR A 182 37.95 9.19 -3.93
CA THR A 182 38.43 7.84 -3.72
C THR A 182 38.34 7.51 -2.23
N LEU A 183 37.67 6.42 -1.90
CA LEU A 183 37.58 5.86 -0.55
C LEU A 183 38.56 4.70 -0.44
N GLU A 184 39.42 4.74 0.57
CA GLU A 184 40.49 3.74 0.78
C GLU A 184 40.40 3.19 2.21
N THR A 185 40.49 1.85 2.36
CA THR A 185 40.73 1.19 3.63
C THR A 185 42.15 0.62 3.69
N ALA A 186 42.61 0.28 4.91
CA ALA A 186 43.94 -0.32 5.07
C ALA A 186 44.03 -1.67 4.34
N PRO A 187 45.22 -2.05 3.80
CA PRO A 187 45.42 -3.33 3.11
C PRO A 187 45.10 -4.58 3.93
N SER A 188 45.05 -4.46 5.25
CA SER A 188 44.67 -5.52 6.17
C SER A 188 43.16 -5.66 6.39
N ALA A 189 42.36 -4.75 5.82
CA ALA A 189 40.91 -4.65 6.03
C ALA A 189 40.15 -4.46 4.72
N PRO A 190 39.96 -5.52 3.90
CA PRO A 190 39.18 -5.44 2.69
C PRO A 190 37.71 -5.16 3.04
N ALA A 191 37.13 -4.17 2.37
CA ALA A 191 35.77 -3.69 2.67
C ALA A 191 34.86 -3.64 1.44
N PHE A 192 35.40 -3.63 0.22
CA PHE A 192 34.66 -3.38 -0.99
C PHE A 192 34.60 -4.59 -1.93
N SER A 193 33.50 -4.66 -2.68
CA SER A 193 33.31 -5.66 -3.74
C SER A 193 32.72 -5.03 -5.01
N PRO A 194 32.89 -5.64 -6.20
CA PRO A 194 32.38 -5.09 -7.48
C PRO A 194 30.87 -4.86 -7.48
N GLU A 195 30.11 -5.67 -6.76
CA GLU A 195 28.64 -5.66 -6.73
C GLU A 195 28.08 -4.48 -5.97
N MET A 196 28.90 -3.78 -5.18
CA MET A 196 28.50 -2.57 -4.45
C MET A 196 28.33 -1.35 -5.36
N VAL A 197 28.80 -1.42 -6.60
CA VAL A 197 28.72 -0.29 -7.54
C VAL A 197 27.26 0.07 -7.83
N ASN A 198 26.89 1.33 -7.59
CA ASN A 198 25.55 1.90 -7.70
C ASN A 198 24.47 1.26 -6.80
N ASN A 199 24.87 0.43 -5.83
CA ASN A 199 23.96 -0.30 -4.96
C ASN A 199 24.35 -0.21 -3.47
N GLU A 200 25.40 0.55 -3.12
CA GLU A 200 25.84 0.66 -1.72
C GLU A 200 26.30 2.09 -1.41
N TYR A 201 25.98 2.51 -0.19
CA TYR A 201 26.40 3.79 0.37
C TYR A 201 27.43 3.60 1.48
N VAL A 202 28.41 4.49 1.54
CA VAL A 202 29.34 4.64 2.65
C VAL A 202 29.03 5.95 3.35
N LEU A 203 28.84 5.90 4.65
CA LEU A 203 28.60 7.04 5.52
C LEU A 203 29.87 7.29 6.33
N SER A 204 30.40 8.50 6.30
CA SER A 204 31.60 8.86 7.04
C SER A 204 31.40 10.17 7.76
N GLU A 205 31.89 10.26 8.98
CA GLU A 205 31.75 11.41 9.85
C GLU A 205 33.11 12.05 10.10
N VAL A 206 33.20 13.36 10.00
CA VAL A 206 34.39 14.15 10.31
C VAL A 206 34.03 15.31 11.23
N GLU A 207 34.86 15.57 12.22
CA GLU A 207 34.70 16.73 13.10
C GLU A 207 35.06 18.00 12.35
N ILE A 208 34.20 19.02 12.51
CA ILE A 208 34.39 20.33 11.90
C ILE A 208 34.63 21.36 13.00
N PRO A 209 35.67 22.23 12.85
CA PRO A 209 35.91 23.29 13.81
C PRO A 209 34.82 24.36 13.72
N THR A 210 34.55 25.00 14.82
CA THR A 210 33.65 26.15 14.93
C THR A 210 33.96 27.20 13.86
N ARG A 211 32.98 27.64 13.12
CA ARG A 211 33.09 28.71 12.13
C ARG A 211 32.25 29.91 12.60
N THR A 212 32.81 31.09 12.52
CA THR A 212 32.15 32.34 12.85
C THR A 212 32.11 33.22 11.61
N TYR A 213 30.90 33.66 11.27
CA TYR A 213 30.65 34.53 10.15
C TYR A 213 30.24 35.90 10.70
N PHE A 214 30.96 36.93 10.28
CA PHE A 214 30.63 38.31 10.62
C PHE A 214 30.11 39.04 9.39
N MET A 215 28.95 39.67 9.53
CA MET A 215 28.53 40.73 8.62
C MET A 215 28.75 42.05 9.32
N ASN A 216 29.91 42.65 9.13
CA ASN A 216 30.36 43.80 9.88
C ASN A 216 30.34 45.09 9.04
N GLU A 217 29.56 45.20 8.01
CA GLU A 217 29.53 46.35 7.12
C GLU A 217 28.15 46.99 7.00
N ALA A 218 28.15 48.32 6.75
CA ALA A 218 26.90 48.98 6.39
C ALA A 218 26.27 48.25 5.17
N PHE A 219 25.11 47.69 5.41
CA PHE A 219 24.42 46.92 4.44
C PHE A 219 23.72 47.78 3.43
N THR A 220 24.07 47.74 2.16
CA THR A 220 23.39 48.42 1.08
C THR A 220 22.73 47.39 0.16
N VAL A 221 21.43 47.50 -0.03
CA VAL A 221 20.71 46.69 -1.05
C VAL A 221 20.71 47.49 -2.33
N ILE A 222 21.33 46.94 -3.38
CA ILE A 222 21.20 47.49 -4.73
C ILE A 222 19.90 46.88 -5.32
N ALA A 223 18.79 47.62 -5.12
CA ALA A 223 17.50 47.20 -5.63
C ALA A 223 16.93 48.25 -6.58
N VAL A 224 16.17 47.83 -7.55
CA VAL A 224 15.38 48.70 -8.44
C VAL A 224 13.90 48.68 -8.02
N GLU A 225 13.20 49.79 -8.20
CA GLU A 225 11.74 49.72 -8.04
C GLU A 225 11.18 48.72 -9.06
N THR A 226 10.17 47.94 -8.61
CA THR A 226 9.55 46.91 -9.46
C THR A 226 9.04 47.56 -10.72
N PRO A 227 9.59 47.23 -11.88
CA PRO A 227 9.15 47.81 -13.15
C PRO A 227 7.72 47.38 -13.49
N ASP A 228 7.12 47.99 -14.49
CA ASP A 228 5.81 47.55 -14.97
C ASP A 228 5.89 46.13 -15.53
N LEU A 229 5.40 45.19 -14.78
CA LEU A 229 5.43 43.75 -15.10
C LEU A 229 4.64 43.41 -16.36
N SER A 230 3.75 44.29 -16.81
CA SER A 230 3.01 44.11 -18.08
C SER A 230 3.87 44.43 -19.31
N ALA A 231 4.99 45.13 -19.14
CA ALA A 231 5.78 45.62 -20.27
C ALA A 231 7.30 45.32 -20.17
N ALA A 232 7.81 45.02 -18.97
CA ALA A 232 9.25 44.87 -18.75
C ALA A 232 9.70 43.41 -18.66
N MET A 233 10.82 43.07 -19.26
CA MET A 233 11.58 41.83 -18.98
C MET A 233 12.50 42.09 -17.80
N ILE A 234 12.55 41.13 -16.87
CA ILE A 234 13.37 41.21 -15.65
C ILE A 234 14.34 40.02 -15.66
N ALA A 235 15.62 40.31 -15.70
CA ALA A 235 16.67 39.30 -15.72
C ALA A 235 16.75 38.58 -14.34
N ALA A 236 17.14 37.31 -14.37
CA ALA A 236 17.46 36.56 -13.15
C ALA A 236 18.58 37.28 -12.36
N GLY A 237 18.47 37.25 -11.01
CA GLY A 237 19.37 37.98 -10.13
C GLY A 237 18.98 39.44 -9.83
N THR A 238 17.99 40.00 -10.55
CA THR A 238 17.49 41.36 -10.28
C THR A 238 16.76 41.42 -8.95
N ILE A 239 17.12 42.39 -8.09
CA ILE A 239 16.42 42.66 -6.83
C ILE A 239 15.45 43.82 -7.07
N CYS A 240 14.17 43.54 -6.95
CA CYS A 240 13.10 44.51 -7.03
C CYS A 240 12.65 44.94 -5.62
N LYS A 241 12.17 46.16 -5.48
CA LYS A 241 11.59 46.66 -4.23
C LYS A 241 10.23 47.30 -4.49
N GLU A 242 9.33 47.15 -3.54
CA GLU A 242 7.99 47.73 -3.54
C GLU A 242 7.72 48.46 -2.23
N TYR A 243 7.28 49.72 -2.32
CA TYR A 243 6.97 50.51 -1.14
C TYR A 243 5.56 50.24 -0.63
N ASP A 244 5.44 49.80 0.62
CA ASP A 244 4.17 49.70 1.30
C ASP A 244 3.92 50.96 2.18
N SER A 245 2.89 51.71 1.83
CA SER A 245 2.52 52.94 2.53
C SER A 245 1.97 52.70 3.93
N ALA A 246 1.46 51.49 4.23
CA ALA A 246 0.91 51.16 5.54
C ALA A 246 2.01 50.90 6.57
N SER A 247 2.99 50.06 6.19
CA SER A 247 4.14 49.74 7.04
C SER A 247 5.29 50.77 6.94
N LYS A 248 5.26 51.61 5.90
CA LYS A 248 6.35 52.54 5.55
C LYS A 248 7.67 51.88 5.25
N LEU A 249 7.64 50.65 4.74
CA LEU A 249 8.80 49.83 4.40
C LEU A 249 8.86 49.56 2.92
N TYR A 250 10.07 49.33 2.42
CA TYR A 250 10.31 48.69 1.13
C TYR A 250 10.42 47.20 1.31
N TYR A 251 9.53 46.44 0.65
CA TYR A 251 9.61 45.00 0.54
C TYR A 251 10.45 44.62 -0.66
N TYR A 252 11.33 43.62 -0.46
CA TYR A 252 12.27 43.19 -1.48
C TYR A 252 11.87 41.86 -2.08
N TYR A 253 12.15 41.68 -3.39
CA TYR A 253 11.93 40.46 -4.14
C TYR A 253 13.13 40.18 -5.04
N THR A 254 13.63 38.98 -5.06
CA THR A 254 14.75 38.58 -5.93
C THR A 254 14.21 37.75 -7.08
N ALA A 255 14.45 38.19 -8.32
CA ALA A 255 14.13 37.40 -9.50
C ALA A 255 15.08 36.18 -9.58
N HIS A 256 14.56 34.96 -9.39
CA HIS A 256 15.38 33.75 -9.50
C HIS A 256 15.35 33.13 -10.91
N LYS A 257 14.44 33.60 -11.76
CA LYS A 257 14.32 33.28 -13.18
C LYS A 257 14.08 34.57 -13.96
N GLU A 258 14.38 34.55 -15.25
CA GLU A 258 14.01 35.63 -16.16
C GLU A 258 12.48 35.72 -16.24
N TYR A 259 11.93 36.87 -15.92
CA TYR A 259 10.50 37.16 -16.03
C TYR A 259 10.22 37.83 -17.38
N SER A 260 9.17 37.42 -18.08
CA SER A 260 8.72 38.02 -19.33
C SER A 260 7.25 38.46 -19.20
N PRO A 261 6.85 39.59 -19.85
CA PRO A 261 5.48 40.09 -19.83
C PRO A 261 4.42 39.09 -20.29
N GLN A 262 4.76 38.04 -21.00
CA GLN A 262 3.83 36.98 -21.38
C GLN A 262 3.22 36.22 -20.19
N TYR A 263 3.86 36.28 -19.03
CA TYR A 263 3.37 35.67 -17.79
C TYR A 263 2.53 36.61 -16.92
N PHE A 264 2.26 37.82 -17.44
CA PHE A 264 1.50 38.82 -16.66
C PHE A 264 0.05 38.37 -16.40
N ASN A 265 -0.34 38.29 -15.12
CA ASN A 265 -1.64 37.82 -14.66
C ASN A 265 -2.60 38.94 -14.25
N GLY A 266 -2.21 40.22 -14.45
CA GLY A 266 -2.98 41.38 -14.05
C GLY A 266 -2.49 42.06 -12.76
N SER A 267 -1.62 41.44 -11.98
CA SER A 267 -1.03 42.04 -10.78
C SER A 267 0.23 42.82 -11.09
N LYS A 268 0.43 43.92 -10.36
CA LYS A 268 1.63 44.75 -10.46
C LYS A 268 2.67 44.41 -9.39
N SER A 269 2.32 43.58 -8.42
CA SER A 269 3.26 43.18 -7.37
C SER A 269 4.07 41.94 -7.75
N ALA A 270 5.36 41.99 -7.51
CA ALA A 270 6.25 40.84 -7.68
C ALA A 270 5.88 39.66 -6.74
N ALA A 271 5.21 39.96 -5.62
CA ALA A 271 4.72 38.95 -4.69
C ALA A 271 3.76 37.93 -5.34
N ASP A 272 2.99 38.40 -6.33
CA ASP A 272 1.97 37.56 -6.99
C ASP A 272 2.53 36.64 -8.10
N TYR A 273 3.84 36.63 -8.27
CA TYR A 273 4.56 35.81 -9.25
C TYR A 273 5.63 34.93 -8.55
N PRO A 274 5.23 34.04 -7.63
CA PRO A 274 6.18 33.27 -6.82
C PRO A 274 7.07 32.31 -7.64
N ASP A 275 6.67 31.99 -8.86
CA ASP A 275 7.47 31.16 -9.79
C ASP A 275 8.67 31.90 -10.38
N PHE A 276 8.70 33.23 -10.24
CA PHE A 276 9.76 34.08 -10.81
C PHE A 276 10.48 34.90 -9.73
N PHE A 277 9.79 35.28 -8.67
CA PHE A 277 10.33 36.15 -7.62
C PHE A 277 10.29 35.49 -6.27
N LEU A 278 11.47 35.39 -5.66
CA LEU A 278 11.59 34.98 -4.25
C LEU A 278 11.44 36.19 -3.34
N PRO A 279 10.72 36.08 -2.24
CA PRO A 279 10.57 37.18 -1.32
C PRO A 279 11.88 37.42 -0.53
N GLY A 280 12.33 38.67 -0.50
CA GLY A 280 13.49 39.12 0.24
C GLY A 280 14.80 39.07 -0.57
N VAL A 281 15.86 39.56 0.07
CA VAL A 281 17.23 39.55 -0.45
C VAL A 281 18.04 38.58 0.39
N MET A 282 18.51 37.50 -0.23
CA MET A 282 19.34 36.50 0.44
C MET A 282 20.72 37.05 0.74
N ARG A 283 21.21 36.86 1.96
CA ARG A 283 22.56 37.15 2.37
C ARG A 283 23.36 35.88 2.48
N LEU A 284 24.29 35.76 1.58
CA LEU A 284 25.21 34.65 1.47
C LEU A 284 26.56 35.02 2.11
N THR A 285 27.41 34.05 2.33
CA THR A 285 28.81 34.28 2.72
C THR A 285 29.55 35.11 1.65
N SER A 286 30.73 35.65 1.99
CA SER A 286 31.59 36.34 1.02
C SER A 286 31.97 35.48 -0.19
N ALA A 287 31.86 34.15 -0.05
CA ALA A 287 32.09 33.20 -1.16
C ALA A 287 30.83 32.90 -1.97
N GLY A 288 29.72 33.59 -1.72
CA GLY A 288 28.45 33.39 -2.42
C GLY A 288 27.69 32.10 -2.06
N GLN A 289 27.97 31.54 -0.90
CA GLN A 289 27.36 30.32 -0.40
C GLN A 289 26.50 30.57 0.85
N PRO A 290 25.45 29.81 1.11
CA PRO A 290 24.72 29.80 2.39
C PRO A 290 25.65 29.47 3.56
N TYR A 291 25.24 29.85 4.77
CA TYR A 291 25.93 29.48 6.00
C TYR A 291 25.70 28.00 6.30
N GLU A 292 26.75 27.25 6.44
CA GLU A 292 26.68 25.82 6.79
C GLU A 292 26.65 25.65 8.31
N VAL A 293 25.68 24.91 8.82
CA VAL A 293 25.46 24.67 10.24
C VAL A 293 25.39 23.15 10.45
N SER A 294 26.12 22.64 11.41
CA SER A 294 26.18 21.21 11.72
C SER A 294 26.04 20.89 13.22
N ALA A 295 25.75 21.87 14.03
CA ALA A 295 25.54 21.76 15.47
C ALA A 295 24.83 23.01 15.99
N ASP A 296 25.26 23.54 17.13
CA ASP A 296 24.70 24.73 17.70
C ASP A 296 25.00 25.99 16.88
N TRP A 297 24.02 26.87 16.79
CA TRP A 297 24.14 28.12 16.08
C TRP A 297 23.58 29.28 16.90
N GLU A 298 24.09 30.45 16.65
CA GLU A 298 23.67 31.70 17.29
C GLU A 298 23.61 32.81 16.25
N VAL A 299 22.52 33.57 16.22
CA VAL A 299 22.37 34.81 15.48
C VAL A 299 22.19 35.96 16.47
N ARG A 300 23.05 36.96 16.38
CA ARG A 300 22.93 38.22 17.14
C ARG A 300 22.81 39.36 16.15
N THR A 301 21.97 40.32 16.52
CA THR A 301 21.90 41.61 15.85
C THR A 301 22.36 42.72 16.78
N ASP A 302 23.07 43.68 16.24
CA ASP A 302 23.58 44.84 16.95
C ASP A 302 23.44 46.07 16.06
N GLY A 303 23.28 47.24 16.69
CA GLY A 303 23.12 48.52 16.01
C GLY A 303 21.67 48.98 15.83
N GLU A 304 21.54 50.11 15.12
CA GLU A 304 20.23 50.72 14.84
C GLU A 304 19.75 50.33 13.44
N TRP A 305 18.66 49.61 13.36
CA TRP A 305 18.08 49.21 12.09
C TRP A 305 16.54 49.18 12.16
N ASN A 306 15.90 49.40 11.01
CA ASN A 306 14.46 49.36 10.83
C ASN A 306 14.18 48.46 9.62
N ALA A 307 14.02 47.18 9.91
CA ALA A 307 13.90 46.14 8.88
C ALA A 307 13.27 44.85 9.43
N ILE A 308 12.79 44.01 8.53
CA ILE A 308 12.36 42.67 8.81
C ILE A 308 13.37 41.72 8.22
N TRP A 309 13.99 40.91 9.07
CA TRP A 309 14.91 39.84 8.68
C TRP A 309 14.30 38.50 9.01
N GLU A 310 14.58 37.52 8.18
CA GLU A 310 14.19 36.12 8.37
C GLU A 310 15.44 35.23 8.31
N LEU A 311 15.50 34.25 9.21
CA LEU A 311 16.46 33.18 9.15
C LEU A 311 15.78 31.98 8.49
N TRP A 312 16.29 31.55 7.38
CA TRP A 312 15.78 30.42 6.59
C TRP A 312 16.73 29.25 6.64
N ARG A 313 16.17 28.03 6.64
CA ARG A 313 16.90 26.78 6.74
C ARG A 313 16.52 25.83 5.61
N SER A 314 17.50 25.07 5.12
CA SER A 314 17.30 23.99 4.18
C SER A 314 18.19 22.80 4.51
N TYR A 315 17.63 21.60 4.43
CA TYR A 315 18.35 20.34 4.57
C TYR A 315 18.66 19.72 3.20
N ASP A 316 18.18 20.30 2.11
CA ASP A 316 18.37 19.75 0.78
C ASP A 316 19.80 19.91 0.27
N SER A 317 20.33 18.85 -0.35
CA SER A 317 21.57 18.95 -1.14
C SER A 317 21.29 19.77 -2.41
N PRO A 318 22.07 20.80 -2.72
CA PRO A 318 21.95 21.46 -4.00
C PRO A 318 22.38 20.48 -5.10
N SER A 319 21.55 20.30 -6.11
CA SER A 319 22.04 19.88 -7.40
C SER A 319 23.03 20.93 -7.86
N ALA A 320 24.24 20.52 -8.26
CA ALA A 320 25.28 21.41 -8.70
C ALA A 320 24.73 22.38 -9.77
N GLY A 321 24.67 23.68 -9.46
CA GLY A 321 24.18 24.72 -10.34
C GLY A 321 22.72 25.14 -10.20
N ALA A 322 21.97 24.60 -9.24
CA ALA A 322 20.60 25.06 -8.98
C ALA A 322 20.59 26.20 -7.96
N GLU A 323 20.00 27.34 -8.32
CA GLU A 323 19.67 28.40 -7.38
C GLU A 323 18.62 27.88 -6.36
N PRO A 324 18.62 28.42 -5.11
CA PRO A 324 17.70 27.97 -4.07
C PRO A 324 16.27 28.23 -4.51
N VAL A 325 15.50 27.16 -4.65
CA VAL A 325 14.08 27.23 -4.98
C VAL A 325 13.28 27.40 -3.68
N ARG A 326 12.26 28.25 -3.66
CA ARG A 326 11.50 28.64 -2.47
C ARG A 326 11.01 27.47 -1.60
N TRP A 327 10.63 26.36 -2.19
CA TRP A 327 10.14 25.19 -1.49
C TRP A 327 11.24 24.33 -0.81
N GLN A 328 12.51 24.60 -1.09
CA GLN A 328 13.66 23.97 -0.43
C GLN A 328 14.06 24.67 0.88
N TRP A 329 13.51 25.84 1.13
CA TRP A 329 13.86 26.67 2.27
C TRP A 329 12.65 26.91 3.17
N SER A 330 12.81 26.71 4.47
CA SER A 330 11.81 27.02 5.51
C SER A 330 12.28 28.19 6.40
N CYS A 331 11.41 29.17 6.61
CA CYS A 331 11.66 30.23 7.57
C CYS A 331 11.53 29.67 9.00
N ILE A 332 12.60 29.75 9.78
CA ILE A 332 12.63 29.26 11.16
C ILE A 332 12.48 30.37 12.18
N ARG A 333 12.88 31.63 11.84
CA ARG A 333 12.74 32.80 12.70
C ARG A 333 12.55 34.06 11.89
N THR A 334 11.71 34.95 12.37
CA THR A 334 11.55 36.32 11.87
C THR A 334 12.00 37.30 12.94
N PHE A 335 12.83 38.27 12.56
CA PHE A 335 13.33 39.35 13.37
C PHE A 335 12.70 40.65 12.86
N ASP A 336 11.66 41.14 13.52
CA ASP A 336 10.97 42.37 13.15
C ASP A 336 11.38 43.50 14.11
N GLN A 337 11.97 44.52 13.58
CA GLN A 337 12.38 45.73 14.32
C GLN A 337 11.80 47.03 13.71
N THR A 338 10.56 46.90 13.24
CA THR A 338 9.85 48.03 12.62
C THR A 338 9.18 48.95 13.65
N ASP A 339 9.00 48.52 14.89
CA ASP A 339 8.46 49.36 15.97
C ASP A 339 9.57 50.10 16.68
N TYR A 340 9.59 51.42 16.54
CA TYR A 340 10.56 52.31 17.16
C TYR A 340 10.50 52.35 18.70
N SER A 341 9.42 51.87 19.30
CA SER A 341 9.23 51.92 20.77
C SER A 341 9.94 50.79 21.54
N GLU A 342 10.31 49.72 20.86
CA GLU A 342 10.93 48.52 21.44
C GLU A 342 12.17 48.06 20.65
N ARG A 343 13.15 48.94 20.48
CA ARG A 343 14.42 48.57 19.83
C ARG A 343 15.18 47.57 20.69
N GLN A 344 15.15 46.31 20.30
CA GLN A 344 15.89 45.23 20.96
C GLN A 344 16.92 44.63 20.00
N ASN A 345 18.15 44.50 20.48
CA ASN A 345 19.13 43.61 19.86
C ASN A 345 18.68 42.17 20.11
N TRP A 346 18.56 41.45 19.06
CA TRP A 346 18.16 40.05 19.15
C TRP A 346 19.37 39.15 19.36
N ALA A 347 19.25 38.16 20.26
CA ALA A 347 20.16 37.05 20.40
C ALA A 347 19.32 35.78 20.36
N VAL A 348 19.42 35.00 19.31
CA VAL A 348 18.67 33.76 19.12
C VAL A 348 19.65 32.65 18.81
N SER A 349 19.53 31.56 19.53
CA SER A 349 20.33 30.36 19.37
C SER A 349 19.43 29.15 19.13
N GLY A 350 20.01 28.14 18.51
CA GLY A 350 19.38 26.86 18.29
C GLY A 350 20.43 25.76 18.09
N SER A 351 19.99 24.53 18.01
CA SER A 351 20.84 23.39 17.71
C SER A 351 20.24 22.61 16.56
N GLU A 352 21.07 22.19 15.65
CA GLU A 352 20.68 21.36 14.51
C GLU A 352 21.31 19.98 14.70
N ASN A 353 20.48 18.96 14.70
CA ASN A 353 20.94 17.58 14.82
C ASN A 353 21.50 17.05 13.50
N GLU A 354 21.21 17.75 12.41
CA GLU A 354 21.66 17.43 11.07
C GLU A 354 22.37 18.62 10.44
N PRO A 355 23.37 18.35 9.60
CA PRO A 355 23.97 19.40 8.79
C PRO A 355 22.93 20.07 7.91
N CYS A 356 22.79 21.36 8.05
CA CYS A 356 21.87 22.15 7.27
C CYS A 356 22.54 23.40 6.69
N ARG A 357 21.85 24.06 5.78
CA ARG A 357 22.21 25.38 5.31
C ARG A 357 21.26 26.39 5.88
N MET A 358 21.83 27.53 6.27
CA MET A 358 21.05 28.66 6.71
C MET A 358 21.38 29.87 5.83
N VAL A 359 20.41 30.76 5.69
CA VAL A 359 20.54 32.00 4.98
C VAL A 359 19.74 33.07 5.69
N LEU A 360 20.31 34.29 5.79
CA LEU A 360 19.58 35.45 6.27
C LEU A 360 18.93 36.16 5.11
N VAL A 361 17.65 36.42 5.21
CA VAL A 361 16.83 37.02 4.15
C VAL A 361 16.29 38.36 4.68
N CYS A 362 16.68 39.47 4.04
CA CYS A 362 16.06 40.76 4.31
C CYS A 362 14.71 40.83 3.56
N ARG A 363 13.62 40.84 4.29
CA ARG A 363 12.26 40.91 3.72
C ARG A 363 11.84 42.31 3.38
N ALA A 364 12.10 43.21 4.31
CA ALA A 364 11.72 44.60 4.17
C ALA A 364 12.65 45.51 4.97
N ALA A 365 12.81 46.75 4.54
CA ALA A 365 13.57 47.75 5.27
C ALA A 365 13.03 49.13 4.99
N ALA A 366 13.22 50.07 5.93
CA ALA A 366 12.81 51.46 5.76
C ALA A 366 13.71 52.22 4.78
N THR A 367 14.96 51.79 4.59
CA THR A 367 15.93 52.37 3.65
C THR A 367 16.79 51.27 3.01
N ASP A 368 17.38 51.59 1.86
CA ASP A 368 18.32 50.66 1.20
C ASP A 368 19.70 50.58 1.86
N LYS A 369 19.88 51.41 2.94
CA LYS A 369 21.12 51.47 3.71
C LYS A 369 20.80 51.19 5.16
N MET A 370 21.46 50.20 5.73
CA MET A 370 21.34 49.84 7.13
C MET A 370 22.70 49.72 7.79
N SER A 371 22.84 50.20 8.98
CA SER A 371 24.04 50.08 9.83
C SER A 371 23.80 49.04 10.92
N ALA A 372 23.48 47.81 10.52
CA ALA A 372 23.29 46.72 11.46
C ALA A 372 24.45 45.73 11.35
N HIS A 373 24.88 45.21 12.49
CA HIS A 373 25.82 44.12 12.56
C HIS A 373 25.04 42.82 12.81
N ILE A 374 25.14 41.87 11.96
CA ILE A 374 24.58 40.53 12.17
C ILE A 374 25.77 39.58 12.35
N PHE A 375 25.75 38.94 13.50
CA PHE A 375 26.70 37.95 13.87
C PHE A 375 26.04 36.56 13.74
N PHE A 376 26.64 35.70 12.94
CA PHE A 376 26.21 34.31 12.80
C PHE A 376 27.37 33.40 13.21
N ARG A 377 27.14 32.55 14.18
CA ARG A 377 28.09 31.58 14.67
C ARG A 377 27.52 30.18 14.52
N ALA A 378 28.25 29.27 13.89
CA ALA A 378 28.00 27.84 13.90
C ALA A 378 29.09 27.16 14.72
N GLU A 379 28.69 26.44 15.75
CA GLU A 379 29.64 25.72 16.61
C GLU A 379 30.20 24.48 15.95
N SER A 380 31.28 23.94 16.56
CA SER A 380 31.90 22.70 16.10
C SER A 380 30.92 21.54 16.22
N GLY A 381 30.77 20.79 15.18
CA GLY A 381 29.95 19.58 15.14
C GLY A 381 30.57 18.51 14.28
N ALA A 382 29.95 17.36 14.24
CA ALA A 382 30.36 16.31 13.32
C ALA A 382 29.61 16.47 12.00
N ARG A 383 30.35 16.39 10.89
CA ARG A 383 29.77 16.44 9.55
C ARG A 383 29.72 15.04 8.96
N GLU A 384 28.51 14.58 8.60
CA GLU A 384 28.34 13.30 7.92
C GLU A 384 28.37 13.48 6.40
N TYR A 385 29.16 12.66 5.73
CA TYR A 385 29.20 12.56 4.28
C TYR A 385 28.61 11.22 3.84
N LYS A 386 27.73 11.28 2.84
CA LYS A 386 27.14 10.11 2.20
C LYS A 386 27.77 9.93 0.81
N TRP A 387 28.41 8.79 0.62
CA TRP A 387 29.13 8.43 -0.59
C TRP A 387 28.43 7.26 -1.28
N GLU A 388 28.03 7.43 -2.52
CA GLU A 388 27.57 6.33 -3.37
C GLU A 388 28.77 5.72 -4.10
N ILE A 389 28.96 4.41 -3.97
CA ILE A 389 30.05 3.72 -4.69
C ILE A 389 29.67 3.65 -6.18
N VAL A 390 30.46 4.31 -7.02
CA VAL A 390 30.21 4.39 -8.49
C VAL A 390 31.19 3.58 -9.31
N GLN A 391 32.35 3.21 -8.76
CA GLN A 391 33.35 2.40 -9.43
C GLN A 391 34.14 1.57 -8.43
N TYR A 392 34.25 0.28 -8.69
CA TYR A 392 35.17 -0.61 -7.97
C TYR A 392 36.56 -0.54 -8.56
N ILE A 393 37.59 -0.41 -7.73
CA ILE A 393 39.00 -0.40 -8.14
C ILE A 393 39.67 -1.69 -7.64
N ASN A 394 39.54 -1.99 -6.34
CA ASN A 394 39.93 -3.25 -5.70
C ASN A 394 39.25 -3.37 -4.33
N GLU A 395 39.50 -4.43 -3.61
CA GLU A 395 38.87 -4.74 -2.30
C GLU A 395 39.12 -3.70 -1.20
N HIS A 396 40.10 -2.83 -1.38
CA HIS A 396 40.46 -1.75 -0.44
C HIS A 396 40.15 -0.36 -0.99
N LYS A 397 39.70 -0.25 -2.24
CA LYS A 397 39.61 1.04 -2.92
C LYS A 397 38.44 1.11 -3.88
N VAL A 398 37.64 2.13 -3.72
CA VAL A 398 36.53 2.46 -4.61
C VAL A 398 36.52 3.94 -4.96
N ARG A 399 35.95 4.29 -6.10
CA ARG A 399 35.55 5.65 -6.42
C ARG A 399 34.09 5.83 -6.05
N ALA A 400 33.78 6.90 -5.32
CA ALA A 400 32.45 7.19 -4.84
C ALA A 400 32.02 8.61 -5.18
N ALA A 401 30.73 8.79 -5.42
CA ALA A 401 30.10 10.08 -5.65
C ALA A 401 29.54 10.64 -4.34
N LEU A 402 29.80 11.90 -4.06
CA LEU A 402 29.19 12.59 -2.92
C LEU A 402 27.69 12.78 -3.16
N ARG A 403 26.89 12.31 -2.23
CA ARG A 403 25.41 12.46 -2.21
C ARG A 403 24.94 13.21 -0.97
N SER A 404 25.85 13.84 -0.26
CA SER A 404 25.54 14.68 0.89
C SER A 404 25.09 16.06 0.44
N PHE A 405 24.51 16.76 1.39
CA PHE A 405 24.10 18.14 1.31
C PHE A 405 25.26 19.13 0.95
N TYR A 406 26.50 18.79 1.26
CA TYR A 406 27.64 19.70 1.10
C TYR A 406 28.18 19.76 -0.31
N THR A 407 28.31 20.97 -0.85
CA THR A 407 28.84 21.25 -2.20
C THR A 407 30.34 21.56 -2.20
N GLU A 408 30.91 21.89 -1.05
CA GLU A 408 32.36 22.10 -0.99
C GLU A 408 33.13 20.78 -1.16
N PRO A 409 34.20 20.75 -1.95
CA PRO A 409 35.07 19.59 -1.99
C PRO A 409 35.59 19.35 -0.58
N CYS A 410 35.27 18.20 -0.01
CA CYS A 410 35.83 17.83 1.26
C CYS A 410 37.34 17.77 1.12
N ARG A 411 38.06 18.20 2.16
CA ARG A 411 39.51 18.00 2.20
C ARG A 411 39.78 16.51 2.41
N THR A 412 40.98 16.06 2.03
CA THR A 412 41.46 14.74 2.42
C THR A 412 41.34 14.58 3.93
N PHE A 413 40.62 13.54 4.36
CA PHE A 413 40.51 13.20 5.78
C PHE A 413 40.53 11.69 5.99
N SER A 414 40.84 11.29 7.21
CA SER A 414 40.73 9.91 7.66
C SER A 414 39.78 9.87 8.85
N THR A 415 38.95 8.84 8.89
CA THR A 415 38.02 8.66 10.01
C THR A 415 37.85 7.18 10.36
N ARG A 416 37.62 6.91 11.65
CA ARG A 416 37.16 5.63 12.14
C ARG A 416 35.66 5.60 12.38
N ARG A 417 35.00 6.77 12.29
CA ARG A 417 33.55 6.94 12.39
C ARG A 417 32.95 6.84 11.01
N TRP A 418 32.81 5.62 10.55
CA TRP A 418 32.19 5.33 9.27
C TRP A 418 31.43 4.01 9.30
N SER A 419 30.42 3.88 8.45
CA SER A 419 29.64 2.67 8.28
C SER A 419 29.14 2.54 6.84
N PHE A 420 28.64 1.37 6.49
CA PHE A 420 27.77 1.26 5.32
C PHE A 420 26.34 1.73 5.66
N GLY A 421 25.55 1.93 4.63
CA GLY A 421 24.11 2.12 4.76
C GLY A 421 23.44 0.91 5.44
N ALA A 422 22.34 1.13 6.15
CA ALA A 422 21.59 0.05 6.79
C ALA A 422 21.05 -0.97 5.77
N PHE A 423 20.84 -0.55 4.55
CA PHE A 423 20.47 -1.41 3.43
C PHE A 423 21.18 -1.00 2.13
N GLY A 424 21.37 -1.97 1.27
CA GLY A 424 22.10 -1.88 0.01
C GLY A 424 22.39 -3.27 -0.49
N TRP A 425 23.40 -3.41 -1.35
CA TRP A 425 23.78 -4.74 -1.86
C TRP A 425 24.19 -5.71 -0.75
N ARG A 426 24.94 -5.27 0.25
CA ARG A 426 25.41 -6.11 1.37
C ARG A 426 24.27 -6.68 2.19
N ASN A 427 23.41 -5.83 2.68
CA ASN A 427 22.34 -6.19 3.62
C ASN A 427 21.03 -6.58 2.92
N GLY A 428 20.91 -6.32 1.60
CA GLY A 428 19.64 -6.36 0.89
C GLY A 428 18.80 -5.11 1.19
N PHE A 429 17.62 -5.06 0.60
CA PHE A 429 16.71 -3.91 0.70
C PHE A 429 15.51 -4.23 1.60
N PRO A 430 14.81 -3.19 2.13
CA PRO A 430 13.60 -3.37 2.92
C PRO A 430 12.51 -4.11 2.15
N ARG A 431 11.98 -5.18 2.74
CA ARG A 431 10.90 -5.97 2.13
C ARG A 431 9.53 -5.34 2.30
N PHE A 432 9.34 -4.59 3.36
CA PHE A 432 8.07 -3.96 3.67
C PHE A 432 8.27 -2.54 4.22
N SER A 433 7.23 -1.74 4.09
CA SER A 433 7.07 -0.45 4.75
C SER A 433 5.71 -0.38 5.44
N GLY A 434 5.54 0.57 6.34
CA GLY A 434 4.28 0.86 7.02
C GLY A 434 4.34 2.21 7.73
N VAL A 435 3.18 2.78 8.08
CA VAL A 435 3.10 4.05 8.78
C VAL A 435 2.53 3.85 10.18
N HIS A 436 3.22 4.36 11.18
CA HIS A 436 2.74 4.36 12.55
C HIS A 436 3.26 5.59 13.30
N GLN A 437 2.37 6.30 14.00
CA GLN A 437 2.67 7.52 14.76
C GLN A 437 3.42 8.59 13.93
N GLY A 438 2.98 8.83 12.68
CA GLY A 438 3.57 9.84 11.81
C GLY A 438 4.96 9.51 11.26
N ARG A 439 5.45 8.29 11.42
CA ARG A 439 6.73 7.79 10.92
C ARG A 439 6.51 6.76 9.81
N LEU A 440 7.37 6.78 8.80
CA LEU A 440 7.51 5.68 7.86
C LEU A 440 8.47 4.66 8.45
N TRP A 441 8.01 3.41 8.54
CA TRP A 441 8.81 2.30 9.03
C TRP A 441 9.24 1.41 7.88
N LEU A 442 10.51 1.02 7.90
CA LEU A 442 11.12 0.08 6.96
C LEU A 442 11.65 -1.14 7.71
N GLY A 443 11.50 -2.32 7.13
CA GLY A 443 11.99 -3.54 7.78
C GLY A 443 12.09 -4.74 6.83
N GLY A 444 12.43 -5.91 7.41
CA GLY A 444 12.64 -7.13 6.64
C GLY A 444 13.94 -7.11 5.81
N ILE A 445 14.94 -6.37 6.24
CA ILE A 445 16.26 -6.28 5.60
C ILE A 445 17.02 -7.56 5.90
N ARG A 446 17.54 -8.24 4.86
CA ARG A 446 18.21 -9.55 5.00
C ARG A 446 19.38 -9.53 6.00
N GLY A 447 20.23 -8.50 5.96
CA GLY A 447 21.38 -8.34 6.87
C GLY A 447 21.01 -7.81 8.26
N LEU A 448 19.82 -7.23 8.41
CA LEU A 448 19.26 -6.66 9.65
C LEU A 448 17.86 -7.24 9.92
N PRO A 449 17.72 -8.57 10.07
CA PRO A 449 16.41 -9.22 10.02
C PRO A 449 15.48 -8.86 11.18
N THR A 450 16.02 -8.44 12.32
CA THR A 450 15.25 -8.06 13.52
C THR A 450 15.18 -6.56 13.75
N THR A 451 15.60 -5.75 12.76
CA THR A 451 15.68 -4.30 12.91
C THR A 451 14.53 -3.61 12.17
N LEU A 452 13.93 -2.64 12.83
CA LEU A 452 12.98 -1.67 12.27
C LEU A 452 13.63 -0.30 12.21
N LEU A 453 13.53 0.34 11.06
CA LEU A 453 13.98 1.71 10.82
C LEU A 453 12.75 2.60 10.70
N GLY A 454 12.55 3.50 11.65
CA GLY A 454 11.47 4.49 11.63
C GLY A 454 12.01 5.87 11.26
N SER A 455 11.36 6.57 10.34
CA SER A 455 11.72 7.94 9.97
C SER A 455 11.46 8.94 11.11
N THR A 456 11.93 10.15 10.97
CA THR A 456 11.51 11.31 11.78
C THR A 456 9.99 11.51 11.65
N VAL A 457 9.35 12.05 12.68
CA VAL A 457 7.90 12.31 12.65
C VAL A 457 7.56 13.36 11.61
N GLY A 458 6.66 13.00 10.68
CA GLY A 458 6.19 13.89 9.61
C GLY A 458 7.14 14.07 8.42
N ASP A 459 8.38 13.58 8.51
CA ASP A 459 9.34 13.59 7.40
C ASP A 459 9.79 12.16 7.07
N TYR A 460 9.17 11.60 6.06
CA TYR A 460 9.32 10.19 5.67
C TYR A 460 10.63 9.87 4.94
N GLY A 461 11.37 10.90 4.52
CA GLY A 461 12.71 10.78 3.91
C GLY A 461 13.86 10.91 4.90
N ASN A 462 13.60 11.33 6.11
CA ASN A 462 14.59 11.67 7.11
C ASN A 462 14.76 10.54 8.13
N PHE A 463 15.97 9.97 8.19
CA PHE A 463 16.32 8.89 9.12
C PHE A 463 17.43 9.29 10.10
N HIS A 464 17.48 10.58 10.48
CA HIS A 464 18.39 11.06 11.51
C HIS A 464 18.05 10.50 12.88
N VAL A 465 18.98 9.74 13.45
CA VAL A 465 18.85 9.19 14.79
C VAL A 465 19.46 10.16 15.79
N GLY A 466 18.64 10.74 16.64
CA GLY A 466 19.04 11.70 17.67
C GLY A 466 18.42 11.35 19.02
N SER A 467 18.40 12.35 19.91
CA SER A 467 17.86 12.23 21.26
C SER A 467 16.47 12.83 21.45
N ALA A 468 15.97 13.57 20.45
CA ALA A 468 14.64 14.17 20.50
C ALA A 468 13.54 13.09 20.30
N ALA A 469 12.35 13.37 20.82
CA ALA A 469 11.25 12.40 20.76
C ALA A 469 10.70 12.18 19.33
N ASP A 470 10.91 13.14 18.45
CA ASP A 470 10.52 13.14 17.04
C ASP A 470 11.60 12.64 16.09
N ASP A 471 12.84 12.44 16.56
CA ASP A 471 13.94 11.89 15.78
C ASP A 471 13.65 10.47 15.26
N ALA A 472 14.36 10.05 14.21
CA ALA A 472 14.24 8.74 13.63
C ALA A 472 14.62 7.64 14.64
N LEU A 473 14.03 6.47 14.46
CA LEU A 473 14.19 5.33 15.37
C LEU A 473 14.87 4.16 14.63
N HIS A 474 15.93 3.63 15.24
CA HIS A 474 16.60 2.41 14.82
C HIS A 474 16.44 1.39 15.94
N LEU A 475 15.44 0.51 15.83
CA LEU A 475 15.04 -0.41 16.88
C LEU A 475 15.36 -1.85 16.48
N THR A 476 16.17 -2.54 17.28
CA THR A 476 16.49 -3.95 17.07
C THR A 476 15.79 -4.80 18.12
N LEU A 477 14.98 -5.75 17.63
CA LEU A 477 14.33 -6.73 18.48
C LEU A 477 15.33 -7.76 18.97
N ALA A 478 15.56 -7.82 20.29
CA ALA A 478 16.39 -8.86 20.90
C ALA A 478 15.60 -10.18 21.00
N THR A 479 16.10 -11.21 20.36
CA THR A 479 15.51 -12.56 20.36
C THR A 479 16.54 -13.61 20.67
N ASP A 480 16.11 -14.68 21.34
CA ASP A 480 16.98 -15.79 21.73
C ASP A 480 17.40 -16.69 20.54
N ASN A 481 16.66 -16.61 19.42
CA ASN A 481 16.82 -17.41 18.22
C ASN A 481 17.00 -16.55 16.97
N GLN A 482 17.48 -17.17 15.88
CA GLN A 482 17.44 -16.54 14.56
C GLN A 482 15.98 -16.22 14.17
N ASN A 483 15.66 -14.94 14.10
CA ASN A 483 14.32 -14.45 13.85
C ASN A 483 14.37 -13.41 12.74
N SER A 484 13.26 -13.19 12.04
CA SER A 484 13.16 -12.17 11.01
C SER A 484 11.79 -11.51 11.09
N ILE A 485 11.74 -10.19 11.03
CA ILE A 485 10.49 -9.46 10.97
C ILE A 485 9.87 -9.66 9.59
N CYS A 486 8.63 -10.13 9.57
CA CYS A 486 7.87 -10.44 8.37
C CYS A 486 6.92 -9.31 7.98
N TRP A 487 6.30 -8.68 8.96
CA TRP A 487 5.33 -7.61 8.78
C TRP A 487 5.20 -6.75 10.03
N ILE A 488 4.65 -5.54 9.83
CA ILE A 488 4.16 -4.66 10.89
C ILE A 488 2.71 -4.28 10.61
N TYR A 489 1.94 -4.02 11.65
CA TYR A 489 0.58 -3.52 11.54
C TYR A 489 0.35 -2.39 12.54
N PRO A 490 -0.04 -1.18 12.06
CA PRO A 490 -0.33 -0.04 12.94
C PRO A 490 -1.67 -0.23 13.63
N ALA A 491 -1.64 -0.39 14.94
CA ALA A 491 -2.79 -0.40 15.82
C ALA A 491 -2.56 0.61 16.96
N ARG A 492 -3.25 0.52 18.09
CA ARG A 492 -2.95 1.33 19.29
C ARG A 492 -1.49 1.14 19.72
N SER A 493 -1.01 -0.11 19.73
CA SER A 493 0.40 -0.48 19.76
C SER A 493 0.74 -1.08 18.40
N MET A 494 1.92 -0.86 17.87
CA MET A 494 2.32 -1.48 16.61
C MET A 494 2.51 -2.98 16.82
N LEU A 495 1.76 -3.79 16.08
CA LEU A 495 1.96 -5.23 16.03
C LEU A 495 3.12 -5.55 15.08
N VAL A 496 3.98 -6.47 15.49
CA VAL A 496 5.16 -6.91 14.72
C VAL A 496 5.14 -8.43 14.64
N GLY A 497 4.97 -8.96 13.44
CA GLY A 497 5.05 -10.39 13.19
C GLY A 497 6.46 -10.80 12.80
N THR A 498 6.96 -11.85 13.44
CA THR A 498 8.28 -12.43 13.14
C THR A 498 8.14 -13.90 12.79
N THR A 499 9.19 -14.49 12.23
CA THR A 499 9.15 -15.91 11.84
C THR A 499 8.89 -16.88 12.98
N GLU A 500 9.09 -16.48 14.24
CA GLU A 500 8.93 -17.37 15.41
C GLU A 500 7.84 -16.88 16.38
N SER A 501 7.39 -15.63 16.29
CA SER A 501 6.54 -15.01 17.32
C SER A 501 5.93 -13.70 16.85
N GLU A 502 4.87 -13.28 17.53
CA GLU A 502 4.23 -11.97 17.35
C GLU A 502 4.49 -11.09 18.58
N TRP A 503 4.76 -9.82 18.33
CA TRP A 503 5.18 -8.82 19.31
C TRP A 503 4.32 -7.57 19.22
N THR A 504 4.29 -6.81 20.31
CA THR A 504 3.85 -5.42 20.30
C THR A 504 5.05 -4.51 20.50
N LEU A 505 5.10 -3.41 19.75
CA LEU A 505 5.99 -2.29 19.99
C LEU A 505 5.15 -1.13 20.51
N SER A 506 5.45 -0.70 21.72
CA SER A 506 4.72 0.37 22.40
C SER A 506 5.63 1.14 23.36
N ALA A 507 5.17 2.31 23.77
CA ALA A 507 5.75 3.05 24.87
C ALA A 507 4.88 2.91 26.12
N PRO A 508 5.44 3.06 27.33
CA PRO A 508 4.67 3.09 28.57
C PRO A 508 3.60 4.17 28.52
N ASP A 509 2.46 3.90 29.15
CA ASP A 509 1.34 4.84 29.31
C ASP A 509 0.74 5.39 28.00
N GLY A 510 1.03 4.72 26.86
CA GLY A 510 0.52 5.14 25.54
C GLY A 510 1.15 6.42 25.00
N SER A 511 2.29 6.85 25.54
CA SER A 511 3.06 7.99 25.02
C SER A 511 3.60 7.71 23.61
N PRO A 512 3.95 8.73 22.82
CA PRO A 512 4.60 8.52 21.52
C PRO A 512 5.91 7.75 21.65
N LEU A 513 6.21 6.93 20.65
CA LEU A 513 7.47 6.18 20.58
C LEU A 513 8.67 7.11 20.44
N SER A 514 9.68 6.87 21.26
CA SER A 514 10.98 7.52 21.20
C SER A 514 12.11 6.51 21.44
N ALA A 515 13.34 6.89 21.18
CA ALA A 515 14.50 6.03 21.38
C ALA A 515 14.66 5.53 22.84
N SER A 516 14.18 6.30 23.82
CA SER A 516 14.29 5.99 25.25
C SER A 516 13.15 5.18 25.84
N ASN A 517 11.98 5.12 25.18
CA ASN A 517 10.77 4.49 25.75
C ASN A 517 10.21 3.33 24.93
N ALA A 518 10.69 3.10 23.71
CA ALA A 518 10.21 2.05 22.84
C ALA A 518 10.51 0.65 23.44
N THR A 519 9.48 -0.16 23.62
CA THR A 519 9.58 -1.48 24.23
C THR A 519 8.88 -2.53 23.39
N PHE A 520 9.60 -3.63 23.09
CA PHE A 520 9.03 -4.82 22.48
C PHE A 520 8.52 -5.79 23.55
N GLN A 521 7.29 -6.27 23.39
CA GLN A 521 6.68 -7.29 24.25
C GLN A 521 6.15 -8.44 23.41
N ARG A 522 6.59 -9.67 23.70
CA ARG A 522 6.13 -10.86 23.01
C ARG A 522 4.70 -11.19 23.43
N GLN A 523 3.82 -11.39 22.45
CA GLN A 523 2.40 -11.68 22.64
C GLN A 523 2.05 -13.15 22.35
N SER A 524 2.69 -13.73 21.32
CA SER A 524 2.48 -15.12 20.97
C SER A 524 3.77 -15.79 20.44
N SER A 525 3.79 -17.11 20.37
CA SER A 525 4.92 -17.92 19.89
C SER A 525 4.50 -18.80 18.70
N VAL A 526 3.61 -18.28 17.83
CA VAL A 526 3.09 -19.03 16.68
C VAL A 526 4.00 -18.88 15.47
N GLY A 527 4.48 -17.66 15.23
CA GLY A 527 5.28 -17.29 14.08
C GLY A 527 4.47 -16.94 12.84
N SER A 528 5.03 -16.06 12.05
CA SER A 528 4.40 -15.45 10.88
C SER A 528 5.13 -15.77 9.59
N GLU A 529 4.40 -15.77 8.47
CA GLU A 529 4.91 -15.80 7.11
C GLU A 529 5.05 -14.36 6.56
N ASN A 530 5.83 -14.22 5.49
CA ASN A 530 6.09 -12.93 4.86
C ASN A 530 4.92 -12.44 3.99
N HIS A 531 3.76 -12.25 4.63
CA HIS A 531 2.57 -11.63 4.06
C HIS A 531 2.18 -10.40 4.89
N ALA A 532 1.66 -9.37 4.25
CA ALA A 532 1.15 -8.22 4.98
C ALA A 532 -0.01 -8.64 5.90
N ALA A 533 -0.02 -8.15 7.14
CA ALA A 533 -1.15 -8.28 8.03
C ALA A 533 -2.24 -7.25 7.69
N ALA A 534 -3.50 -7.57 7.95
CA ALA A 534 -4.61 -6.66 7.69
C ALA A 534 -5.64 -6.68 8.82
N GLY A 535 -6.21 -5.53 9.13
CA GLY A 535 -7.28 -5.41 10.13
C GLY A 535 -8.64 -5.75 9.57
N VAL A 536 -9.40 -6.52 10.33
CA VAL A 536 -10.81 -6.84 10.09
C VAL A 536 -11.56 -6.62 11.41
N GLU A 537 -12.54 -5.72 11.40
CA GLU A 537 -13.24 -5.30 12.62
C GLU A 537 -12.25 -4.88 13.73
N ASN A 538 -12.27 -5.58 14.86
CA ASN A 538 -11.38 -5.33 16.00
C ASN A 538 -10.21 -6.32 16.09
N THR A 539 -9.94 -7.09 15.03
CA THR A 539 -8.89 -8.10 14.98
C THR A 539 -7.91 -7.83 13.85
N VAL A 540 -6.74 -8.40 13.93
CA VAL A 540 -5.73 -8.34 12.86
C VAL A 540 -5.49 -9.76 12.36
N LEU A 541 -5.66 -9.95 11.06
CA LEU A 541 -5.39 -11.21 10.39
C LEU A 541 -3.95 -11.25 9.89
N TYR A 542 -3.32 -12.42 9.98
CA TYR A 542 -1.99 -12.69 9.47
C TYR A 542 -1.83 -14.15 9.06
N VAL A 543 -0.87 -14.41 8.19
CA VAL A 543 -0.54 -15.76 7.74
C VAL A 543 0.48 -16.37 8.70
N GLN A 544 0.16 -17.52 9.26
CA GLN A 544 1.06 -18.28 10.13
C GLN A 544 2.26 -18.82 9.34
N ARG A 545 3.41 -18.94 10.01
CA ARG A 545 4.61 -19.61 9.49
C ARG A 545 4.25 -20.94 8.80
N GLY A 546 4.83 -21.15 7.61
CA GLY A 546 4.50 -22.29 6.73
C GLY A 546 3.37 -22.02 5.75
N GLY A 547 2.73 -20.85 5.77
CA GLY A 547 1.84 -20.34 4.74
C GLY A 547 0.49 -21.07 4.60
N LYS A 548 0.11 -21.97 5.53
CA LYS A 548 -1.08 -22.84 5.38
C LYS A 548 -2.21 -22.53 6.34
N ARG A 549 -2.11 -21.46 7.09
CA ARG A 549 -3.13 -21.07 8.07
C ARG A 549 -3.28 -19.57 8.10
N LEU A 550 -4.51 -19.09 8.12
CA LEU A 550 -4.84 -17.71 8.39
C LEU A 550 -5.27 -17.61 9.86
N ARG A 551 -4.61 -16.73 10.61
CA ARG A 551 -4.88 -16.52 12.03
C ARG A 551 -5.36 -15.11 12.29
N GLU A 552 -6.11 -14.95 13.33
CA GLU A 552 -6.44 -13.65 13.90
C GLU A 552 -5.62 -13.40 15.18
N ILE A 553 -5.23 -12.17 15.42
CA ILE A 553 -4.67 -11.70 16.67
C ILE A 553 -5.50 -10.53 17.19
N SER A 554 -5.97 -10.64 18.43
CA SER A 554 -6.82 -9.65 19.06
C SER A 554 -6.45 -9.49 20.54
N TYR A 555 -6.67 -8.28 21.07
CA TYR A 555 -6.49 -8.03 22.50
C TYR A 555 -7.62 -8.67 23.31
N LYS A 556 -7.28 -9.41 24.35
CA LYS A 556 -8.20 -10.01 25.30
C LYS A 556 -7.96 -9.45 26.69
N LEU A 557 -8.98 -8.82 27.26
CA LEU A 557 -8.88 -8.20 28.58
C LEU A 557 -8.59 -9.24 29.69
N GLU A 558 -9.17 -10.45 29.56
CA GLU A 558 -8.96 -11.52 30.52
C GLU A 558 -7.52 -12.03 30.57
N ALA A 559 -6.80 -11.92 29.46
CA ALA A 559 -5.38 -12.30 29.34
C ALA A 559 -4.44 -11.13 29.54
N ASP A 560 -4.98 -9.91 29.64
CA ASP A 560 -4.21 -8.65 29.58
C ASP A 560 -3.15 -8.64 28.48
N GLY A 561 -3.55 -9.12 27.29
CA GLY A 561 -2.63 -9.27 26.18
C GLY A 561 -3.30 -9.69 24.88
N PHE A 562 -2.52 -9.82 23.84
CA PHE A 562 -2.99 -10.28 22.55
C PHE A 562 -2.98 -11.82 22.50
N THR A 563 -4.06 -12.40 22.03
CA THR A 563 -4.20 -13.84 21.80
C THR A 563 -4.38 -14.12 20.31
N SER A 564 -3.80 -15.23 19.85
CA SER A 564 -3.90 -15.66 18.46
C SER A 564 -4.77 -16.90 18.32
N THR A 565 -5.80 -16.80 17.43
CA THR A 565 -6.75 -17.89 17.14
C THR A 565 -6.64 -18.29 15.66
N ASP A 566 -6.74 -19.58 15.36
CA ASP A 566 -6.72 -20.10 14.00
C ASP A 566 -8.11 -20.07 13.38
N THR A 567 -8.34 -19.21 12.40
CA THR A 567 -9.62 -19.08 11.69
C THR A 567 -9.83 -20.17 10.65
N SER A 568 -8.76 -20.80 10.19
CA SER A 568 -8.75 -21.81 9.11
C SER A 568 -8.81 -23.25 9.61
N LEU A 569 -8.78 -23.48 10.94
CA LEU A 569 -8.65 -24.81 11.53
C LEU A 569 -9.74 -25.78 11.08
N LEU A 570 -10.99 -25.33 11.09
CA LEU A 570 -12.14 -26.19 10.74
C LEU A 570 -12.26 -26.45 9.23
N SER A 571 -11.57 -25.66 8.42
CA SER A 571 -11.59 -25.70 6.94
C SER A 571 -10.18 -25.94 6.36
N GLU A 572 -9.29 -26.61 7.09
CA GLU A 572 -7.87 -26.76 6.74
C GLU A 572 -7.62 -27.38 5.35
N HIS A 573 -8.57 -28.18 4.87
CA HIS A 573 -8.46 -28.84 3.55
C HIS A 573 -8.42 -27.83 2.39
N LEU A 574 -8.95 -26.62 2.57
CA LEU A 574 -8.88 -25.52 1.60
C LEU A 574 -7.48 -24.90 1.50
N PHE A 575 -6.63 -25.10 2.49
CA PHE A 575 -5.32 -24.44 2.63
C PHE A 575 -4.13 -25.35 2.37
N ARG A 576 -4.33 -26.55 1.81
CA ARG A 576 -3.28 -27.57 1.66
C ARG A 576 -2.10 -27.11 0.81
N SER A 577 -2.36 -26.38 -0.26
CA SER A 577 -1.34 -25.86 -1.17
C SER A 577 -0.56 -24.68 -0.62
N GLY A 578 -1.09 -24.00 0.40
CA GLY A 578 -0.55 -22.78 0.99
C GLY A 578 -1.14 -21.51 0.40
N ILE A 579 -1.08 -20.42 1.18
CA ILE A 579 -1.60 -19.10 0.80
C ILE A 579 -0.57 -18.40 -0.10
N LYS A 580 -0.98 -18.00 -1.30
CA LYS A 580 -0.19 -17.18 -2.22
C LYS A 580 -0.43 -15.70 -1.99
N GLU A 581 -1.69 -15.31 -1.91
CA GLU A 581 -2.12 -13.91 -1.75
C GLU A 581 -3.46 -13.85 -1.04
N TRP A 582 -3.74 -12.77 -0.36
CA TRP A 582 -5.03 -12.56 0.29
C TRP A 582 -5.35 -11.08 0.43
N VAL A 583 -6.64 -10.77 0.51
CA VAL A 583 -7.13 -9.40 0.60
C VAL A 583 -8.40 -9.33 1.43
N VAL A 584 -8.59 -8.21 2.12
CA VAL A 584 -9.82 -7.89 2.85
C VAL A 584 -10.67 -6.94 2.01
N CYS A 585 -11.91 -7.32 1.74
CA CYS A 585 -12.93 -6.43 1.19
C CYS A 585 -13.82 -5.94 2.33
N ARG A 586 -13.88 -4.64 2.53
CA ARG A 586 -14.67 -3.96 3.55
C ARG A 586 -16.01 -3.53 2.95
N GLY A 587 -17.07 -3.60 3.76
CA GLY A 587 -18.40 -3.22 3.34
C GLY A 587 -19.39 -3.47 4.48
N SER A 588 -20.64 -3.73 4.14
CA SER A 588 -21.71 -4.09 5.08
C SER A 588 -21.38 -5.34 5.92
N SER A 589 -20.53 -6.23 5.39
CA SER A 589 -19.86 -7.32 6.13
C SER A 589 -18.43 -7.46 5.60
N ALA A 590 -17.45 -7.65 6.50
CA ALA A 590 -16.09 -7.89 6.12
C ALA A 590 -15.90 -9.29 5.51
N ASN A 591 -15.23 -9.33 4.36
CA ASN A 591 -14.93 -10.56 3.65
C ASN A 591 -13.45 -10.65 3.35
N VAL A 592 -12.88 -11.83 3.48
CA VAL A 592 -11.47 -12.07 3.14
C VAL A 592 -11.40 -13.05 1.98
N TRP A 593 -10.72 -12.65 0.93
CA TRP A 593 -10.47 -13.49 -0.24
C TRP A 593 -9.04 -13.99 -0.20
N VAL A 594 -8.86 -15.28 -0.39
CA VAL A 594 -7.55 -15.94 -0.30
C VAL A 594 -7.31 -16.75 -1.58
N LEU A 595 -6.24 -16.43 -2.25
CA LEU A 595 -5.71 -17.17 -3.39
C LEU A 595 -4.64 -18.13 -2.89
N MET A 596 -4.78 -19.38 -3.20
CA MET A 596 -3.85 -20.46 -2.84
C MET A 596 -2.73 -20.63 -3.88
N ALA A 597 -1.66 -21.33 -3.52
CA ALA A 597 -0.53 -21.58 -4.40
C ALA A 597 -0.88 -22.47 -5.61
N ASP A 598 -1.93 -23.27 -5.54
CA ASP A 598 -2.51 -24.05 -6.64
C ASP A 598 -3.57 -23.29 -7.44
N TYR A 599 -3.69 -21.98 -7.19
CA TYR A 599 -4.67 -21.07 -7.80
C TYR A 599 -6.13 -21.33 -7.43
N SER A 600 -6.43 -22.20 -6.46
CA SER A 600 -7.75 -22.28 -5.87
C SER A 600 -8.05 -21.02 -5.03
N VAL A 601 -9.34 -20.65 -4.93
CA VAL A 601 -9.77 -19.46 -4.22
C VAL A 601 -10.73 -19.85 -3.11
N ALA A 602 -10.50 -19.29 -1.93
CA ALA A 602 -11.41 -19.39 -0.79
C ALA A 602 -11.82 -17.99 -0.31
N ARG A 603 -13.04 -17.91 0.23
CA ARG A 603 -13.59 -16.69 0.83
C ARG A 603 -13.95 -16.95 2.28
N LEU A 604 -13.62 -16.02 3.16
CA LEU A 604 -14.05 -16.03 4.56
C LEU A 604 -15.08 -14.91 4.78
N THR A 605 -16.21 -15.27 5.34
CA THR A 605 -17.12 -14.28 5.97
C THR A 605 -16.84 -14.27 7.46
N ILE A 606 -16.54 -13.10 8.01
CA ILE A 606 -16.29 -12.90 9.44
C ILE A 606 -17.24 -11.84 9.98
N ASN A 607 -17.87 -12.17 11.11
CA ASN A 607 -18.70 -11.23 11.87
C ASN A 607 -18.68 -11.67 13.34
N ALA A 608 -17.94 -10.92 14.15
CA ALA A 608 -17.72 -11.26 15.56
C ALA A 608 -19.01 -11.17 16.39
N GLU A 609 -19.90 -10.22 16.09
CA GLU A 609 -21.15 -10.01 16.83
C GLU A 609 -22.12 -11.19 16.65
N GLN A 610 -22.16 -11.77 15.45
CA GLN A 610 -23.02 -12.91 15.11
C GLN A 610 -22.30 -14.27 15.22
N GLN A 611 -21.05 -14.28 15.66
CA GLN A 611 -20.19 -15.48 15.76
C GLN A 611 -20.10 -16.25 14.44
N VAL A 612 -19.97 -15.51 13.32
CA VAL A 612 -19.75 -16.08 11.99
C VAL A 612 -18.26 -16.11 11.69
N THR A 613 -17.74 -17.29 11.42
CA THR A 613 -16.39 -17.52 10.87
C THR A 613 -16.52 -18.63 9.85
N ALA A 614 -16.89 -18.26 8.65
CA ALA A 614 -17.34 -19.19 7.63
C ALA A 614 -16.43 -19.13 6.39
N TRP A 615 -15.75 -20.23 6.10
CA TRP A 615 -14.98 -20.40 4.86
C TRP A 615 -15.84 -21.01 3.76
N GLN A 616 -15.69 -20.50 2.56
CA GLN A 616 -16.36 -20.98 1.35
C GLN A 616 -15.35 -21.14 0.21
N ARG A 617 -15.58 -22.14 -0.62
CA ARG A 617 -14.83 -22.35 -1.86
C ARG A 617 -15.40 -21.46 -2.96
N MET A 618 -14.53 -20.80 -3.73
CA MET A 618 -14.91 -19.99 -4.88
C MET A 618 -14.29 -20.58 -6.15
N GLU A 619 -15.12 -20.93 -7.10
CA GLU A 619 -14.70 -21.56 -8.36
C GLU A 619 -14.98 -20.61 -9.53
N PHE A 620 -14.04 -20.55 -10.47
CA PHE A 620 -14.11 -19.72 -11.67
C PHE A 620 -13.90 -20.61 -12.91
N PRO A 621 -14.95 -21.30 -13.37
CA PRO A 621 -14.84 -22.28 -14.48
C PRO A 621 -14.25 -21.66 -15.74
N GLY A 622 -13.31 -22.39 -16.41
CA GLY A 622 -12.64 -21.95 -17.64
C GLY A 622 -11.60 -20.85 -17.46
N ARG A 623 -11.24 -20.53 -16.18
CA ARG A 623 -10.28 -19.49 -15.87
C ARG A 623 -9.47 -19.85 -14.63
N THR A 624 -8.20 -19.46 -14.66
CA THR A 624 -7.29 -19.55 -13.53
C THR A 624 -7.08 -18.16 -12.93
N VAL A 625 -7.39 -17.97 -11.64
CA VAL A 625 -7.15 -16.70 -10.94
C VAL A 625 -5.66 -16.60 -10.59
N LEU A 626 -5.00 -15.54 -11.04
CA LEU A 626 -3.57 -15.30 -10.84
C LEU A 626 -3.27 -14.35 -9.67
N HIS A 627 -4.12 -13.32 -9.48
CA HIS A 627 -4.03 -12.32 -8.42
C HIS A 627 -5.41 -11.88 -7.94
N VAL A 628 -5.47 -11.46 -6.68
CA VAL A 628 -6.67 -10.91 -6.04
C VAL A 628 -6.32 -9.59 -5.34
N THR A 629 -7.16 -8.58 -5.48
CA THR A 629 -7.02 -7.31 -4.75
C THR A 629 -8.39 -6.66 -4.54
N ALA A 630 -8.46 -5.64 -3.70
CA ALA A 630 -9.70 -4.93 -3.41
C ALA A 630 -9.52 -3.43 -3.64
N LEU A 631 -10.53 -2.81 -4.22
CA LEU A 631 -10.58 -1.37 -4.45
C LEU A 631 -11.91 -0.82 -3.92
N PRO A 632 -11.94 0.28 -3.15
CA PRO A 632 -13.17 0.95 -2.80
C PRO A 632 -13.96 1.37 -4.05
N SER A 633 -15.24 1.02 -4.08
CA SER A 633 -16.15 1.41 -5.15
C SER A 633 -16.62 2.84 -4.96
N SER A 634 -16.51 3.65 -6.00
CA SER A 634 -17.06 5.02 -6.02
C SER A 634 -18.59 5.06 -5.92
N ARG A 635 -19.26 3.94 -6.24
CA ARG A 635 -20.73 3.84 -6.32
C ARG A 635 -21.38 3.37 -5.04
N THR A 636 -20.78 2.35 -4.39
CA THR A 636 -21.40 1.68 -3.23
C THR A 636 -20.72 2.03 -1.91
N ASN A 637 -19.55 2.65 -1.95
CA ASN A 637 -18.66 2.89 -0.81
C ASN A 637 -18.23 1.59 -0.08
N GLU A 638 -18.39 0.44 -0.76
CA GLU A 638 -17.89 -0.86 -0.33
C GLU A 638 -16.70 -1.26 -1.21
N ASP A 639 -15.84 -2.14 -0.70
CA ASP A 639 -14.70 -2.62 -1.48
C ASP A 639 -15.17 -3.62 -2.54
N GLU A 640 -14.77 -3.40 -3.79
CA GLU A 640 -14.93 -4.32 -4.91
C GLU A 640 -13.71 -5.24 -5.02
N LEU A 641 -13.95 -6.53 -5.22
CA LEU A 641 -12.89 -7.47 -5.55
C LEU A 641 -12.48 -7.32 -7.01
N TRP A 642 -11.17 -7.22 -7.24
CA TRP A 642 -10.55 -7.24 -8.58
C TRP A 642 -9.68 -8.48 -8.72
N LEU A 643 -9.75 -9.11 -9.88
CA LEU A 643 -9.10 -10.36 -10.21
C LEU A 643 -8.25 -10.21 -11.46
N VAL A 644 -7.07 -10.82 -11.46
CA VAL A 644 -6.33 -11.12 -12.68
C VAL A 644 -6.59 -12.57 -13.00
N VAL A 645 -7.09 -12.85 -14.20
CA VAL A 645 -7.46 -14.19 -14.63
C VAL A 645 -6.76 -14.58 -15.92
N ARG A 646 -6.39 -15.86 -16.02
CA ARG A 646 -5.96 -16.48 -17.29
C ARG A 646 -7.11 -17.31 -17.82
N TYR A 647 -7.51 -17.06 -19.05
CA TYR A 647 -8.55 -17.84 -19.73
C TYR A 647 -7.95 -19.14 -20.26
N ASP A 648 -8.48 -20.28 -19.82
CA ASP A 648 -7.92 -21.61 -20.12
C ASP A 648 -7.98 -21.94 -21.64
N SER A 649 -8.99 -21.41 -22.33
CA SER A 649 -9.18 -21.66 -23.78
C SER A 649 -8.22 -20.89 -24.68
N THR A 650 -7.80 -19.68 -24.27
CA THR A 650 -7.00 -18.78 -25.10
C THR A 650 -5.60 -18.56 -24.56
N GLY A 651 -5.37 -18.86 -23.28
CA GLY A 651 -4.16 -18.48 -22.54
C GLY A 651 -4.06 -16.96 -22.28
N ALA A 652 -5.02 -16.16 -22.74
CA ALA A 652 -5.01 -14.72 -22.55
C ALA A 652 -5.16 -14.38 -21.07
N VAL A 653 -4.49 -13.30 -20.64
CA VAL A 653 -4.60 -12.76 -19.30
C VAL A 653 -5.47 -11.51 -19.33
N GLY A 654 -6.48 -11.46 -18.47
CA GLY A 654 -7.42 -10.36 -18.38
C GLY A 654 -7.65 -9.92 -16.94
N ILE A 655 -8.28 -8.76 -16.80
CA ILE A 655 -8.68 -8.18 -15.54
C ILE A 655 -10.19 -8.25 -15.45
N GLU A 656 -10.69 -8.74 -14.33
CA GLU A 656 -12.11 -8.80 -13.98
C GLU A 656 -12.34 -8.17 -12.63
N ARG A 657 -13.56 -7.71 -12.37
CA ARG A 657 -14.01 -7.27 -11.06
C ARG A 657 -15.32 -7.95 -10.67
N LEU A 658 -15.60 -8.09 -9.38
CA LEU A 658 -16.89 -8.57 -8.94
C LEU A 658 -17.97 -7.56 -9.35
N ALA A 659 -19.11 -8.04 -9.86
CA ALA A 659 -20.15 -7.16 -10.37
C ALA A 659 -20.89 -6.44 -9.22
N ASP A 660 -21.15 -5.14 -9.38
CA ASP A 660 -21.90 -4.32 -8.42
C ASP A 660 -23.39 -4.68 -8.36
N THR A 661 -23.94 -5.14 -9.47
CA THR A 661 -25.32 -5.60 -9.60
C THR A 661 -25.34 -7.12 -9.66
N PRO A 662 -26.36 -7.78 -9.11
CA PRO A 662 -26.41 -9.24 -9.10
C PRO A 662 -26.54 -9.77 -10.54
N VAL A 663 -25.39 -10.06 -11.12
CA VAL A 663 -25.25 -10.83 -12.37
C VAL A 663 -24.64 -12.17 -11.98
N TYR A 664 -25.34 -13.26 -12.27
CA TYR A 664 -24.91 -14.61 -11.88
C TYR A 664 -24.19 -15.33 -13.03
N MET A 665 -23.37 -14.59 -13.76
CA MET A 665 -22.43 -15.09 -14.77
C MET A 665 -21.09 -14.39 -14.58
N ASP A 666 -20.04 -15.01 -15.05
CA ASP A 666 -18.67 -14.51 -14.97
C ASP A 666 -18.15 -13.97 -16.30
N SER A 667 -17.12 -13.12 -16.26
CA SER A 667 -16.54 -12.45 -17.45
C SER A 667 -17.55 -11.67 -18.28
N VAL A 668 -18.51 -11.04 -17.62
CA VAL A 668 -19.66 -10.41 -18.28
C VAL A 668 -19.24 -9.12 -18.99
N ILE A 669 -19.72 -8.99 -20.22
CA ILE A 669 -19.72 -7.72 -20.98
C ILE A 669 -21.17 -7.34 -21.31
N HIS A 670 -21.49 -6.05 -21.12
CA HIS A 670 -22.77 -5.47 -21.50
C HIS A 670 -22.72 -4.93 -22.94
N PHE A 671 -23.79 -5.14 -23.67
CA PHE A 671 -23.96 -4.70 -25.05
C PHE A 671 -25.27 -3.95 -25.25
N GLU A 672 -25.19 -2.89 -26.08
CA GLU A 672 -26.35 -2.25 -26.66
C GLU A 672 -26.69 -2.95 -28.01
N PRO A 673 -27.96 -3.05 -28.41
CA PRO A 673 -28.32 -3.60 -29.70
C PRO A 673 -27.65 -2.87 -30.86
N SER A 674 -27.00 -3.58 -31.76
CA SER A 674 -26.32 -3.01 -32.93
C SER A 674 -27.00 -3.38 -34.25
N HIS A 675 -26.96 -2.48 -35.28
CA HIS A 675 -27.34 -2.80 -36.62
C HIS A 675 -26.42 -3.91 -37.20
N GLY A 676 -27.03 -5.05 -37.58
CA GLY A 676 -26.28 -6.20 -38.08
C GLY A 676 -26.03 -7.29 -37.06
N GLY A 677 -26.23 -7.05 -35.76
CA GLY A 677 -26.18 -8.05 -34.69
C GLY A 677 -24.84 -8.78 -34.56
N VAL A 678 -23.72 -8.13 -34.90
CA VAL A 678 -22.37 -8.66 -34.71
C VAL A 678 -21.70 -7.99 -33.54
N TYR A 679 -21.17 -8.77 -32.62
CA TYR A 679 -20.53 -8.31 -31.37
C TYR A 679 -19.18 -9.02 -31.16
N SER A 680 -18.35 -8.54 -30.25
CA SER A 680 -17.03 -9.10 -30.00
C SER A 680 -16.74 -9.29 -28.52
N VAL A 681 -16.26 -10.48 -28.18
CA VAL A 681 -15.75 -10.87 -26.85
C VAL A 681 -14.40 -11.58 -27.03
N PRO A 682 -13.33 -10.84 -27.32
CA PRO A 682 -12.07 -11.41 -27.79
C PRO A 682 -11.37 -12.32 -26.76
N HIS A 683 -11.68 -12.19 -25.47
CA HIS A 683 -11.16 -13.03 -24.40
C HIS A 683 -11.86 -14.40 -24.30
N LEU A 684 -13.05 -14.56 -24.90
CA LEU A 684 -13.86 -15.79 -24.88
C LEU A 684 -13.90 -16.49 -26.23
N ARG A 685 -12.85 -16.36 -27.05
CA ARG A 685 -12.75 -16.98 -28.38
C ARG A 685 -12.98 -18.49 -28.34
N SER A 686 -13.69 -18.99 -29.32
CA SER A 686 -13.96 -20.42 -29.52
C SER A 686 -14.69 -21.09 -28.34
N LEU A 687 -15.34 -20.31 -27.49
CA LEU A 687 -16.16 -20.81 -26.39
C LEU A 687 -17.65 -20.69 -26.71
N MET A 688 -18.41 -21.55 -26.08
CA MET A 688 -19.84 -21.35 -25.92
C MET A 688 -20.06 -20.45 -24.68
N VAL A 689 -20.71 -19.32 -24.90
CA VAL A 689 -21.10 -18.36 -23.89
C VAL A 689 -22.62 -18.24 -23.85
N TYR A 690 -23.15 -17.57 -22.86
CA TYR A 690 -24.58 -17.35 -22.77
C TYR A 690 -24.89 -15.86 -22.85
N ALA A 691 -25.89 -15.53 -23.67
CA ALA A 691 -26.45 -14.18 -23.78
C ALA A 691 -27.75 -14.11 -23.00
N VAL A 692 -27.95 -13.01 -22.28
CA VAL A 692 -29.11 -12.73 -21.44
C VAL A 692 -29.57 -11.30 -21.66
N GLU A 693 -30.84 -11.12 -21.99
CA GLU A 693 -31.43 -9.77 -22.10
C GLU A 693 -31.85 -9.23 -20.74
N GLU A 694 -31.62 -7.96 -20.49
CA GLU A 694 -31.97 -7.31 -19.20
C GLU A 694 -33.47 -7.42 -18.88
N ASP A 695 -34.32 -7.34 -19.91
CA ASP A 695 -35.77 -7.48 -19.74
C ASP A 695 -36.24 -8.94 -19.56
N SER A 696 -35.34 -9.90 -19.79
CA SER A 696 -35.64 -11.34 -19.68
C SER A 696 -34.49 -12.11 -19.04
N PRO A 697 -34.17 -11.82 -17.78
CA PRO A 697 -32.93 -12.30 -17.12
C PRO A 697 -32.88 -13.83 -16.92
N TYR A 698 -33.93 -14.56 -17.26
CA TYR A 698 -34.01 -16.03 -17.10
C TYR A 698 -33.87 -16.79 -18.43
N ASP A 699 -33.90 -16.10 -19.58
CA ASP A 699 -33.77 -16.70 -20.89
C ASP A 699 -32.30 -16.75 -21.32
N LEU A 700 -31.59 -17.80 -20.84
CA LEU A 700 -30.20 -18.04 -21.22
C LEU A 700 -30.17 -18.60 -22.66
N ARG A 701 -29.56 -17.84 -23.56
CA ARG A 701 -29.37 -18.26 -24.93
C ARG A 701 -27.90 -18.60 -25.20
N PRO A 702 -27.61 -19.87 -25.56
CA PRO A 702 -26.24 -20.24 -25.89
C PRO A 702 -25.81 -19.56 -27.19
N VAL A 703 -24.58 -19.02 -27.18
CA VAL A 703 -23.96 -18.35 -28.32
C VAL A 703 -22.55 -18.91 -28.50
N ILE A 704 -22.19 -19.24 -29.73
CA ILE A 704 -20.85 -19.70 -30.07
C ILE A 704 -20.03 -18.49 -30.53
N VAL A 705 -18.91 -18.24 -29.83
CA VAL A 705 -17.94 -17.21 -30.18
C VAL A 705 -16.97 -17.77 -31.22
N GLY A 706 -16.78 -17.07 -32.33
CA GLY A 706 -15.85 -17.45 -33.38
C GLY A 706 -14.37 -17.35 -32.92
N PRO A 707 -13.46 -17.91 -33.74
CA PRO A 707 -12.02 -17.85 -33.44
C PRO A 707 -11.45 -16.44 -33.46
N ASP A 708 -12.12 -15.51 -34.10
CA ASP A 708 -11.82 -14.06 -34.13
C ASP A 708 -12.37 -13.33 -32.93
N GLY A 709 -13.13 -13.99 -32.05
CA GLY A 709 -13.80 -13.38 -30.91
C GLY A 709 -15.14 -12.76 -31.24
N SER A 710 -15.64 -12.86 -32.49
CA SER A 710 -16.93 -12.33 -32.88
C SER A 710 -18.06 -13.35 -32.69
N PHE A 711 -19.27 -12.85 -32.50
CA PHE A 711 -20.49 -13.66 -32.48
C PHE A 711 -21.68 -12.88 -33.03
N ARG A 712 -22.73 -13.61 -33.44
CA ARG A 712 -23.99 -13.01 -33.90
C ARG A 712 -25.09 -13.23 -32.87
N TYR A 713 -25.81 -12.17 -32.56
CA TYR A 713 -26.96 -12.20 -31.67
C TYR A 713 -28.00 -11.16 -32.08
N THR A 714 -29.28 -11.55 -32.10
CA THR A 714 -30.37 -10.64 -32.39
C THR A 714 -31.02 -10.24 -31.07
N ALA A 715 -30.57 -9.13 -30.52
CA ALA A 715 -31.07 -8.57 -29.27
C ALA A 715 -32.34 -7.72 -29.50
N LYS A 716 -33.29 -7.80 -28.55
CA LYS A 716 -34.47 -6.92 -28.50
C LYS A 716 -34.19 -5.68 -27.68
N GLY A 717 -33.33 -5.74 -26.72
CA GLY A 717 -32.94 -4.69 -25.81
C GLY A 717 -31.47 -4.84 -25.40
N ARG A 718 -31.06 -4.16 -24.35
CA ARG A 718 -29.75 -4.35 -23.73
C ARG A 718 -29.58 -5.79 -23.29
N PHE A 719 -28.40 -6.31 -23.46
CA PHE A 719 -28.08 -7.67 -23.06
C PHE A 719 -26.64 -7.78 -22.57
N TYR A 720 -26.35 -8.82 -21.85
CA TYR A 720 -25.01 -9.14 -21.42
C TYR A 720 -24.63 -10.58 -21.80
N VAL A 721 -23.34 -10.79 -22.00
CA VAL A 721 -22.79 -12.08 -22.41
C VAL A 721 -21.70 -12.49 -21.40
N GLY A 722 -21.71 -13.75 -21.00
CA GLY A 722 -20.73 -14.24 -20.03
C GLY A 722 -20.70 -15.77 -19.94
N LEU A 723 -19.92 -16.26 -18.97
CA LEU A 723 -19.76 -17.67 -18.67
C LEU A 723 -20.62 -18.03 -17.45
N PRO A 724 -21.46 -19.07 -17.54
CA PRO A 724 -22.24 -19.54 -16.40
C PRO A 724 -21.32 -20.23 -15.39
N TYR A 725 -21.69 -20.15 -14.12
CA TYR A 725 -21.07 -20.92 -13.06
C TYR A 725 -22.13 -21.61 -12.19
N ARG A 726 -21.69 -22.65 -11.50
CA ARG A 726 -22.52 -23.44 -10.60
C ARG A 726 -22.22 -23.07 -9.16
N SER A 727 -23.28 -22.95 -8.33
CA SER A 727 -23.18 -22.84 -6.87
C SER A 727 -23.69 -24.14 -6.26
N GLU A 728 -22.89 -24.79 -5.41
CA GLU A 728 -23.19 -26.11 -4.85
C GLU A 728 -23.06 -26.11 -3.33
N LEU A 729 -24.06 -26.71 -2.67
CA LEU A 729 -24.09 -26.97 -1.24
C LEU A 729 -24.28 -28.46 -1.00
N CYS A 730 -23.45 -29.08 -0.14
CA CYS A 730 -23.73 -30.36 0.47
C CYS A 730 -23.70 -30.21 1.99
N THR A 731 -24.75 -30.63 2.68
CA THR A 731 -24.82 -30.61 4.14
C THR A 731 -23.87 -31.63 4.76
N MET A 732 -23.44 -31.39 5.97
CA MET A 732 -22.82 -32.46 6.77
C MET A 732 -23.77 -33.63 6.96
N PRO A 733 -23.26 -34.89 6.99
CA PRO A 733 -24.09 -36.04 7.34
C PRO A 733 -24.73 -35.86 8.69
N TYR A 734 -25.99 -36.29 8.82
CA TYR A 734 -26.64 -36.30 10.13
C TYR A 734 -26.13 -37.46 11.00
N GLU A 735 -25.50 -37.15 12.10
CA GLU A 735 -25.00 -38.08 13.07
C GLU A 735 -25.42 -37.63 14.48
N SER A 736 -25.79 -38.61 15.31
CA SER A 736 -26.06 -38.42 16.75
C SER A 736 -25.61 -39.66 17.51
N GLU A 737 -25.45 -39.57 18.80
CA GLU A 737 -25.09 -40.73 19.65
C GLU A 737 -26.06 -41.91 19.51
N ARG A 738 -27.33 -41.64 19.22
CA ARG A 738 -28.36 -42.67 19.05
C ARG A 738 -28.38 -43.29 17.66
N THR A 739 -27.89 -42.59 16.65
CA THR A 739 -28.03 -42.96 15.23
C THR A 739 -26.72 -43.30 14.56
N PHE A 740 -25.61 -43.24 15.30
CA PHE A 740 -24.29 -43.58 14.77
C PHE A 740 -24.26 -45.00 14.18
N ASN A 741 -23.83 -45.14 12.95
CA ASN A 741 -23.84 -46.38 12.17
C ASN A 741 -25.24 -47.04 11.89
N SER A 742 -26.35 -46.33 12.11
CA SER A 742 -27.66 -46.81 11.69
C SER A 742 -27.91 -46.57 10.21
N ILE A 743 -28.60 -47.48 9.54
CA ILE A 743 -29.05 -47.25 8.15
C ILE A 743 -30.21 -46.28 8.19
N ARG A 744 -30.08 -45.24 7.37
CA ARG A 744 -31.04 -44.15 7.32
C ARG A 744 -31.63 -44.04 5.95
N GLN A 745 -32.81 -43.50 5.92
CA GLN A 745 -33.51 -43.16 4.69
C GLN A 745 -33.99 -41.71 4.85
N GLU A 746 -33.48 -40.84 3.98
CA GLU A 746 -33.93 -39.44 3.94
C GLU A 746 -35.34 -39.41 3.33
N GLY A 747 -36.29 -38.84 4.06
CA GLY A 747 -37.69 -38.83 3.62
C GLY A 747 -38.12 -37.54 2.97
N ARG A 748 -37.86 -36.40 3.61
CA ARG A 748 -38.35 -35.09 3.16
C ARG A 748 -37.38 -34.00 3.55
N VAL A 749 -37.11 -33.07 2.59
CA VAL A 749 -36.30 -31.87 2.83
C VAL A 749 -37.19 -30.63 2.67
N ARG A 750 -37.12 -29.72 3.62
CA ARG A 750 -37.75 -28.40 3.50
C ARG A 750 -36.66 -27.33 3.42
N LEU A 751 -36.75 -26.49 2.42
CA LEU A 751 -35.87 -25.35 2.20
C LEU A 751 -36.64 -24.06 2.47
N ARG A 752 -36.07 -23.12 3.21
CA ARG A 752 -36.63 -21.79 3.42
C ARG A 752 -35.84 -20.81 2.59
N LEU A 753 -36.46 -20.26 1.55
CA LEU A 753 -35.88 -19.32 0.61
C LEU A 753 -36.30 -17.88 0.88
N LEU A 754 -35.48 -16.93 0.50
CA LEU A 754 -35.73 -15.49 0.54
C LEU A 754 -35.42 -14.89 -0.84
N ASP A 755 -36.40 -14.20 -1.43
CA ASP A 755 -36.29 -13.47 -2.71
C ASP A 755 -35.50 -14.24 -3.79
N SER A 756 -35.84 -15.49 -3.97
CA SER A 756 -35.07 -16.47 -4.74
C SER A 756 -35.84 -16.98 -5.94
N SER A 757 -35.09 -17.44 -6.93
CA SER A 757 -35.65 -18.36 -7.93
C SER A 757 -35.79 -19.75 -7.31
N PRO A 758 -36.97 -20.39 -7.40
CA PRO A 758 -37.15 -21.74 -6.91
C PRO A 758 -36.59 -22.83 -7.87
N ALA A 759 -35.81 -22.45 -8.89
CA ALA A 759 -35.22 -23.39 -9.83
C ALA A 759 -33.83 -23.86 -9.30
N PHE A 760 -33.71 -25.13 -8.98
CA PHE A 760 -32.48 -25.77 -8.51
C PHE A 760 -32.50 -27.27 -8.78
N PHE A 761 -31.34 -27.88 -8.67
CA PHE A 761 -31.17 -29.33 -8.75
C PHE A 761 -30.77 -29.84 -7.36
N TYR A 762 -31.18 -31.07 -7.06
CA TYR A 762 -30.92 -31.66 -5.74
C TYR A 762 -30.65 -33.18 -5.86
N ARG A 763 -29.96 -33.71 -4.86
CA ARG A 763 -29.74 -35.15 -4.70
C ARG A 763 -29.41 -35.50 -3.25
N ALA A 764 -29.54 -36.77 -2.88
CA ALA A 764 -28.90 -37.27 -1.66
C ALA A 764 -27.37 -37.31 -1.84
N SER A 765 -26.61 -37.05 -0.80
CA SER A 765 -25.13 -37.19 -0.84
C SER A 765 -24.81 -38.68 -1.19
N GLY A 766 -23.96 -38.87 -2.17
CA GLY A 766 -23.63 -40.21 -2.70
C GLY A 766 -24.52 -40.73 -3.85
N ALA A 767 -25.61 -40.07 -4.20
CA ALA A 767 -26.38 -40.36 -5.39
C ALA A 767 -25.65 -39.88 -6.64
N GLU A 768 -25.69 -40.64 -7.74
CA GLU A 768 -25.06 -40.25 -9.00
C GLU A 768 -25.91 -39.24 -9.78
N GLN A 769 -27.21 -39.32 -9.72
CA GLN A 769 -28.13 -38.53 -10.53
C GLN A 769 -28.66 -37.30 -9.74
N TRP A 770 -28.75 -36.19 -10.45
CA TRP A 770 -29.40 -34.96 -9.96
C TRP A 770 -30.85 -34.91 -10.43
N GLU A 771 -31.74 -34.55 -9.54
CA GLU A 771 -33.15 -34.28 -9.83
C GLU A 771 -33.39 -32.78 -9.90
N GLN A 772 -34.15 -32.34 -10.92
CA GLN A 772 -34.52 -30.94 -11.04
C GLN A 772 -35.82 -30.68 -10.25
N TYR A 773 -35.82 -29.65 -9.41
CA TYR A 773 -37.06 -29.18 -8.79
C TYR A 773 -37.90 -28.46 -9.84
N ASP A 774 -39.18 -28.80 -9.95
CA ASP A 774 -40.13 -28.17 -10.86
C ASP A 774 -41.00 -27.16 -10.09
N PRO A 775 -40.73 -25.83 -10.22
CA PRO A 775 -41.50 -24.81 -9.52
C PRO A 775 -42.97 -24.71 -10.00
N ASN A 776 -43.28 -25.18 -11.20
CA ASN A 776 -44.63 -25.15 -11.78
C ASN A 776 -45.61 -26.09 -11.05
N ARG A 777 -45.10 -27.12 -10.40
CA ARG A 777 -45.93 -28.03 -9.60
C ARG A 777 -46.64 -27.32 -8.42
N GLU A 778 -46.04 -26.29 -7.87
CA GLU A 778 -46.55 -25.53 -6.71
C GLU A 778 -47.00 -24.09 -7.08
N TYR A 779 -46.99 -23.74 -8.40
CA TYR A 779 -47.34 -22.40 -8.91
C TYR A 779 -46.50 -21.27 -8.29
N LEU A 780 -45.19 -21.54 -8.04
CA LEU A 780 -44.30 -20.56 -7.44
C LEU A 780 -43.89 -19.49 -8.43
N GLN A 781 -44.02 -18.25 -8.02
CA GLN A 781 -43.60 -17.09 -8.84
C GLN A 781 -42.27 -16.55 -8.33
N TYR A 782 -41.45 -16.06 -9.22
CA TYR A 782 -40.23 -15.35 -8.88
C TYR A 782 -40.48 -13.84 -8.69
N PRO A 783 -39.83 -13.17 -7.74
CA PRO A 783 -39.00 -13.73 -6.64
C PRO A 783 -39.87 -14.44 -5.59
N TYR A 784 -39.41 -15.62 -5.13
CA TYR A 784 -40.11 -16.42 -4.14
C TYR A 784 -39.52 -16.27 -2.74
N THR A 785 -40.36 -15.99 -1.78
CA THR A 785 -40.04 -16.03 -0.33
C THR A 785 -40.97 -16.99 0.35
N GLY A 786 -40.42 -18.05 0.95
CA GLY A 786 -41.25 -19.08 1.63
C GLY A 786 -40.53 -20.41 1.80
N SER A 787 -41.31 -21.44 2.09
CA SER A 787 -40.82 -22.80 2.33
C SER A 787 -41.21 -23.71 1.20
N ILE A 788 -40.21 -24.42 0.66
CA ILE A 788 -40.36 -25.41 -0.41
C ILE A 788 -40.15 -26.80 0.18
N ARG A 789 -40.94 -27.79 -0.28
CA ARG A 789 -40.74 -29.21 0.04
C ARG A 789 -40.12 -29.94 -1.14
N VAL A 790 -39.08 -30.70 -0.84
CA VAL A 790 -38.41 -31.59 -1.78
C VAL A 790 -38.59 -33.03 -1.24
N SER A 791 -39.05 -33.91 -2.08
CA SER A 791 -39.15 -35.34 -1.79
C SER A 791 -37.99 -36.03 -2.47
N GLN A 792 -37.09 -36.63 -1.71
CA GLN A 792 -35.95 -37.37 -2.25
C GLN A 792 -36.30 -38.84 -2.41
N MET A 793 -35.77 -39.49 -3.49
CA MET A 793 -35.67 -40.94 -3.50
C MET A 793 -34.65 -41.38 -2.43
N PRO A 794 -35.07 -42.23 -1.51
CA PRO A 794 -34.18 -42.64 -0.45
C PRO A 794 -33.09 -43.59 -0.99
N ILE A 795 -31.81 -43.20 -0.76
CA ILE A 795 -30.67 -44.11 -0.91
C ILE A 795 -30.31 -44.59 0.49
N PRO A 796 -30.49 -45.89 0.80
CA PRO A 796 -30.10 -46.40 2.10
C PRO A 796 -28.57 -46.31 2.26
N GLY A 797 -28.12 -45.68 3.35
CA GLY A 797 -26.71 -45.56 3.59
C GLY A 797 -26.38 -44.95 4.97
N VAL A 798 -25.16 -45.11 5.38
CA VAL A 798 -24.60 -44.49 6.60
C VAL A 798 -23.96 -43.17 6.24
N GLY A 799 -24.23 -42.13 7.02
CA GLY A 799 -23.50 -40.85 6.86
C GLY A 799 -23.89 -40.02 5.63
N GLN A 800 -25.17 -40.06 5.22
CA GLN A 800 -25.64 -39.28 4.07
C GLN A 800 -26.15 -37.90 4.50
N GLY A 801 -25.97 -36.91 3.59
CA GLY A 801 -26.48 -35.55 3.67
C GLY A 801 -27.25 -35.16 2.41
N PHE A 802 -27.79 -33.96 2.40
CA PHE A 802 -28.50 -33.37 1.27
C PHE A 802 -27.57 -32.47 0.46
N CYS A 803 -27.59 -32.67 -0.87
CA CYS A 803 -26.86 -31.77 -1.79
C CYS A 803 -27.83 -31.03 -2.71
N LEU A 804 -27.54 -29.77 -2.98
CA LEU A 804 -28.22 -28.97 -4.01
C LEU A 804 -27.22 -28.19 -4.84
N TYR A 805 -27.58 -27.87 -6.07
CA TYR A 805 -26.90 -26.84 -6.85
C TYR A 805 -27.86 -25.94 -7.60
N VAL A 806 -27.36 -24.75 -7.88
CA VAL A 806 -28.02 -23.76 -8.71
C VAL A 806 -27.06 -23.35 -9.82
N ASP A 807 -27.55 -23.39 -11.06
CA ASP A 807 -26.89 -22.86 -12.24
C ASP A 807 -27.76 -21.78 -12.90
N GLY A 808 -27.30 -21.23 -14.01
CA GLY A 808 -28.05 -20.16 -14.72
C GLY A 808 -27.80 -18.78 -14.12
N THR A 809 -28.73 -17.86 -14.39
CA THR A 809 -28.58 -16.41 -14.08
C THR A 809 -29.49 -15.94 -12.93
N GLN A 810 -30.02 -16.86 -12.16
CA GLN A 810 -31.03 -16.56 -11.14
C GLN A 810 -30.43 -16.42 -9.75
N ASP A 811 -31.03 -15.52 -8.97
CA ASP A 811 -30.70 -15.40 -7.54
C ASP A 811 -31.19 -16.61 -6.74
N PHE A 812 -30.44 -16.96 -5.72
CA PHE A 812 -30.83 -18.02 -4.79
C PHE A 812 -30.27 -17.73 -3.40
N CYS A 813 -31.16 -17.52 -2.45
CA CYS A 813 -30.84 -17.28 -1.06
C CYS A 813 -31.55 -18.29 -0.17
N LEU A 814 -30.78 -19.14 0.49
CA LEU A 814 -31.26 -20.16 1.42
C LEU A 814 -31.03 -19.71 2.86
N LEU A 815 -32.10 -19.49 3.60
CA LEU A 815 -32.02 -19.08 5.01
C LEU A 815 -31.79 -20.26 5.95
N SER A 816 -32.49 -21.37 5.73
CA SER A 816 -32.42 -22.58 6.55
C SER A 816 -32.96 -23.78 5.80
N LEU A 817 -32.64 -24.97 6.29
CA LEU A 817 -33.23 -26.21 5.80
C LEU A 817 -33.50 -27.20 6.95
N SER A 818 -34.46 -28.09 6.74
CA SER A 818 -34.69 -29.22 7.63
C SER A 818 -34.79 -30.50 6.84
N ILE A 819 -34.22 -31.58 7.39
CA ILE A 819 -34.21 -32.90 6.80
C ILE A 819 -34.93 -33.86 7.75
N GLU A 820 -35.97 -34.52 7.27
CA GLU A 820 -36.70 -35.57 8.00
C GLU A 820 -36.06 -36.92 7.63
N PHE A 821 -35.71 -37.70 8.63
CA PHE A 821 -35.12 -39.03 8.46
C PHE A 821 -36.05 -40.12 8.99
N ASP A 822 -36.18 -41.19 8.22
CA ASP A 822 -36.80 -42.45 8.68
C ASP A 822 -35.71 -43.47 9.04
N PHE A 823 -35.68 -43.92 10.26
CA PHE A 823 -34.72 -44.92 10.69
C PHE A 823 -35.38 -46.31 10.64
N HIS A 824 -34.83 -47.20 9.90
CA HIS A 824 -35.15 -48.61 9.94
C HIS A 824 -34.17 -49.30 10.91
N GLY A 825 -34.70 -49.56 12.14
CA GLY A 825 -33.92 -50.11 13.20
C GLY A 825 -33.55 -51.57 12.94
N LYS A 826 -32.29 -51.84 13.24
CA LYS A 826 -31.56 -53.10 13.25
C LYS A 826 -31.57 -53.91 12.02
#